data_69d4d0b4747d5322e564a6c4dbc0b9e8
#
_entry.id   69d4d0b4747d5322e564a6c4dbc0b9e8
#
_cell.length_a   1.000
_cell.length_b   1.000
_cell.length_c   1.000
_cell.angle_alpha   90.00
_cell.angle_beta   90.00
_cell.angle_gamma   90.00
#
_symmetry.space_group_name_H-M   'P 1'
#
loop_
_entity.id
_entity.type
_entity.pdbx_description
1 polymer ?
#
loop_
_entity_poly.entity_id
_entity_poly.type
_entity_poly.pdbx_seq_one_letter_code
_entity_poly.pdbx_strand_id
1 'polypeptide(L)'
;MKKFLRVITLSVCVLCYVTGAAQDAKLARANKKFNQLAYIDAIEIYKDLVAEGFKSYDVFKKIAEAYYYNGKYSQAQEWYKKITENYADSVSAEHYFRYAQTLRATKEYDESDDMMQIFTSLSGNDFRARLFKENPDYVAVEGYKESLYEINMLRTLNSRYSDFGPAYYNGQLVFASARDTGIVSRRIHKWTNQPFLDLYKSTIKEGGTMSPPSRFSNKLNTKYHESSPTFSKDGKTIYFTRNNYTKDKYKASKDGINKLKIYKSTYIPSSKNWTIAEEVPFNSDDFSNAHPALSSDGKYLYFSSDRPGGVGRSDIWRVAINEDGTYGEPENMGQPINTEGREAFPFMSDTGNLYYASDGYPGLGGLDIYVTNPSSEEIAVVGVGAPINSSSDDFGFIVNDGEKTGFFSSSRKRGMGSDDIYRFKQTEKPPRKCDIPISGYVTDKNTKTPITDAKVQLLDPDNKVLQEVQVSPKGKYTFDLVCSQNYIIRASSKTYYSNEVFVMTPATEQSLERDIELELRLTEVGVGDDLAKLLNLNPIYFDYNKSDIRPDAALELTKVISAMKQVPEMVINVRSHTDSRGKDSYNLSLSDRRAKSTVAYIISRGINAERISGNGYGETQLVNGCGNNSDCTEEQHQLNRRSEFIVVNQ
;
A
#
# COMPACT_ATOMS: atom_id res chain seq x y z
N MET A 1 47.19 15.35 48.78
CA MET A 1 46.72 15.10 47.39
C MET A 1 46.09 13.73 47.17
N LYS A 2 46.74 12.58 47.44
CA LYS A 2 46.16 11.23 47.18
C LYS A 2 44.83 10.90 47.93
N LYS A 3 44.61 11.39 49.15
CA LYS A 3 43.36 11.20 49.89
C LYS A 3 42.20 12.06 49.32
N PHE A 4 42.50 13.27 48.87
CA PHE A 4 41.53 14.17 48.26
C PHE A 4 41.06 13.67 46.89
N LEU A 5 41.97 13.10 46.09
CA LEU A 5 41.68 12.48 44.81
C LEU A 5 40.76 11.22 44.95
N ARG A 6 41.00 10.40 45.99
CA ARG A 6 40.15 9.21 46.27
C ARG A 6 38.75 9.57 46.72
N VAL A 7 38.58 10.67 47.46
CA VAL A 7 37.24 11.14 47.87
C VAL A 7 36.47 11.69 46.66
N ILE A 8 37.13 12.45 45.79
CA ILE A 8 36.51 12.95 44.55
C ILE A 8 36.14 11.79 43.64
N THR A 9 37.00 10.78 43.46
CA THR A 9 36.71 9.60 42.62
C THR A 9 35.53 8.79 43.18
N LEU A 10 35.49 8.60 44.53
CA LEU A 10 34.37 7.89 45.18
C LEU A 10 33.05 8.66 45.06
N SER A 11 33.08 9.99 45.22
CA SER A 11 31.88 10.84 45.06
C SER A 11 31.37 10.84 43.62
N VAL A 12 32.24 10.87 42.62
CA VAL A 12 31.86 10.78 41.21
C VAL A 12 31.28 9.39 40.88
N CYS A 13 31.88 8.31 41.39
CA CYS A 13 31.34 6.96 41.21
C CYS A 13 29.97 6.78 41.90
N VAL A 14 29.76 7.34 43.08
CA VAL A 14 28.45 7.28 43.76
C VAL A 14 27.41 8.13 43.00
N LEU A 15 27.77 9.31 42.50
CA LEU A 15 26.88 10.13 41.67
C LEU A 15 26.51 9.41 40.38
N CYS A 16 27.45 8.79 39.67
CA CYS A 16 27.16 7.99 38.46
C CYS A 16 26.27 6.77 38.75
N TYR A 17 26.48 6.11 39.91
CA TYR A 17 25.68 4.97 40.30
C TYR A 17 24.23 5.37 40.65
N VAL A 18 24.06 6.49 41.35
CA VAL A 18 22.72 7.03 41.72
C VAL A 18 21.99 7.55 40.49
N THR A 19 22.65 8.17 39.52
CA THR A 19 22.04 8.61 38.28
C THR A 19 21.62 7.43 37.40
N GLY A 20 22.46 6.38 37.30
CA GLY A 20 22.12 5.16 36.56
C GLY A 20 20.91 4.44 37.15
N ALA A 21 20.89 4.23 38.48
CA ALA A 21 19.75 3.59 39.14
C ALA A 21 18.44 4.38 39.01
N ALA A 22 18.51 5.71 38.98
CA ALA A 22 17.36 6.57 38.77
C ALA A 22 16.82 6.48 37.33
N GLN A 23 17.72 6.41 36.33
CA GLN A 23 17.36 6.23 34.92
C GLN A 23 16.73 4.86 34.68
N ASP A 24 17.27 3.79 35.27
CA ASP A 24 16.70 2.43 35.16
C ASP A 24 15.28 2.35 35.74
N ALA A 25 15.07 2.97 36.91
CA ALA A 25 13.74 3.04 37.51
C ALA A 25 12.74 3.82 36.65
N LYS A 26 13.19 4.93 36.03
CA LYS A 26 12.38 5.74 35.13
C LYS A 26 12.05 4.99 33.85
N LEU A 27 13.02 4.24 33.27
CA LEU A 27 12.84 3.36 32.12
C LEU A 27 11.85 2.23 32.42
N ALA A 28 11.98 1.57 33.57
CA ALA A 28 11.06 0.52 33.99
C ALA A 28 9.61 1.04 34.14
N ARG A 29 9.46 2.27 34.65
CA ARG A 29 8.15 2.95 34.74
C ARG A 29 7.58 3.25 33.36
N ALA A 30 8.39 3.76 32.43
CA ALA A 30 7.97 4.04 31.05
C ALA A 30 7.54 2.76 30.34
N ASN A 31 8.34 1.68 30.45
CA ASN A 31 8.04 0.37 29.90
C ASN A 31 6.72 -0.20 30.45
N LYS A 32 6.49 -0.07 31.76
CA LYS A 32 5.22 -0.49 32.38
C LYS A 32 4.04 0.29 31.80
N LYS A 33 4.16 1.60 31.61
CA LYS A 33 3.12 2.44 31.00
C LYS A 33 2.85 2.03 29.56
N PHE A 34 3.90 1.83 28.76
CA PHE A 34 3.81 1.38 27.38
C PHE A 34 3.09 0.04 27.27
N ASN A 35 3.49 -0.95 28.05
CA ASN A 35 2.89 -2.28 28.06
C ASN A 35 1.42 -2.27 28.55
N GLN A 36 1.01 -1.27 29.32
CA GLN A 36 -0.37 -1.03 29.74
C GLN A 36 -1.16 -0.17 28.74
N LEU A 37 -0.61 0.08 27.54
CA LEU A 37 -1.19 0.92 26.49
C LEU A 37 -1.43 2.39 26.93
N ALA A 38 -0.79 2.84 27.99
CA ALA A 38 -0.81 4.23 28.43
C ALA A 38 0.24 5.05 27.65
N TYR A 39 0.07 5.11 26.33
CA TYR A 39 1.07 5.61 25.39
C TYR A 39 1.46 7.06 25.64
N ILE A 40 0.50 7.95 25.94
CA ILE A 40 0.79 9.37 26.21
C ILE A 40 1.71 9.51 27.42
N ASP A 41 1.37 8.83 28.55
CA ASP A 41 2.22 8.83 29.73
C ASP A 41 3.62 8.25 29.46
N ALA A 42 3.69 7.18 28.64
CA ALA A 42 4.95 6.53 28.30
C ALA A 42 5.85 7.45 27.45
N ILE A 43 5.29 8.12 26.43
CA ILE A 43 6.01 9.06 25.56
C ILE A 43 6.67 10.16 26.38
N GLU A 44 5.95 10.76 27.32
CA GLU A 44 6.49 11.82 28.19
C GLU A 44 7.73 11.32 28.93
N ILE A 45 7.63 10.16 29.59
CA ILE A 45 8.74 9.61 30.38
C ILE A 45 9.92 9.23 29.49
N TYR A 46 9.69 8.61 28.33
CA TYR A 46 10.76 8.28 27.38
C TYR A 46 11.44 9.52 26.83
N LYS A 47 10.70 10.58 26.47
CA LYS A 47 11.28 11.83 25.99
C LYS A 47 12.15 12.51 27.04
N ASP A 48 11.73 12.47 28.30
CA ASP A 48 12.56 12.97 29.41
C ASP A 48 13.87 12.18 29.53
N LEU A 49 13.82 10.82 29.43
CA LEU A 49 15.03 9.97 29.43
C LEU A 49 15.98 10.35 28.28
N VAL A 50 15.44 10.59 27.09
CA VAL A 50 16.25 11.02 25.93
C VAL A 50 16.87 12.39 26.16
N ALA A 51 16.13 13.32 26.76
CA ALA A 51 16.64 14.65 27.10
C ALA A 51 17.76 14.60 28.16
N GLU A 52 17.69 13.62 29.09
CA GLU A 52 18.75 13.31 30.07
C GLU A 52 19.95 12.55 29.47
N GLY A 53 19.96 12.34 28.14
CA GLY A 53 21.07 11.69 27.42
C GLY A 53 20.95 10.17 27.26
N PHE A 54 19.88 9.54 27.75
CA PHE A 54 19.64 8.10 27.59
C PHE A 54 19.10 7.81 26.18
N LYS A 55 19.98 7.33 25.29
CA LYS A 55 19.65 7.03 23.90
C LYS A 55 19.82 5.54 23.66
N SER A 56 18.75 4.85 23.29
CA SER A 56 18.80 3.45 22.89
C SER A 56 17.79 3.15 21.79
N TYR A 57 18.08 2.15 20.98
CA TYR A 57 17.17 1.64 19.96
C TYR A 57 15.76 1.35 20.53
N ASP A 58 15.68 0.63 21.67
CA ASP A 58 14.40 0.24 22.28
C ASP A 58 13.56 1.45 22.72
N VAL A 59 14.20 2.49 23.29
CA VAL A 59 13.50 3.72 23.68
C VAL A 59 12.99 4.48 22.46
N PHE A 60 13.82 4.66 21.42
CA PHE A 60 13.40 5.35 20.21
C PHE A 60 12.26 4.61 19.51
N LYS A 61 12.38 3.28 19.39
CA LYS A 61 11.36 2.39 18.86
C LYS A 61 10.02 2.56 19.60
N LYS A 62 10.02 2.49 20.93
CA LYS A 62 8.79 2.60 21.72
C LYS A 62 8.14 3.99 21.61
N ILE A 63 8.93 5.05 21.49
CA ILE A 63 8.39 6.39 21.23
C ILE A 63 7.73 6.43 19.85
N ALA A 64 8.42 5.92 18.80
CA ALA A 64 7.89 5.86 17.45
C ALA A 64 6.58 5.07 17.39
N GLU A 65 6.57 3.86 17.97
CA GLU A 65 5.39 2.98 18.04
C GLU A 65 4.25 3.62 18.83
N ALA A 66 4.51 4.27 19.96
CA ALA A 66 3.48 4.93 20.75
C ALA A 66 2.83 6.10 20.00
N TYR A 67 3.61 6.88 19.25
CA TYR A 67 3.07 7.91 18.37
C TYR A 67 2.27 7.31 17.21
N TYR A 68 2.82 6.25 16.57
CA TYR A 68 2.17 5.55 15.48
C TYR A 68 0.80 5.00 15.87
N TYR A 69 0.70 4.29 17.02
CA TYR A 69 -0.57 3.74 17.52
C TYR A 69 -1.58 4.80 17.95
N ASN A 70 -1.16 6.05 18.12
CA ASN A 70 -2.05 7.18 18.37
C ASN A 70 -2.38 7.98 17.10
N GLY A 71 -2.05 7.49 15.89
CA GLY A 71 -2.27 8.20 14.64
C GLY A 71 -1.47 9.51 14.53
N LYS A 72 -0.43 9.69 15.35
CA LYS A 72 0.45 10.87 15.34
C LYS A 72 1.62 10.63 14.39
N TYR A 73 1.29 10.41 13.12
CA TYR A 73 2.23 9.94 12.11
C TYR A 73 3.43 10.87 11.90
N SER A 74 3.22 12.18 11.89
CA SER A 74 4.32 13.14 11.75
C SER A 74 5.35 13.03 12.89
N GLN A 75 4.88 12.84 14.14
CA GLN A 75 5.77 12.62 15.28
C GLN A 75 6.42 11.23 15.22
N ALA A 76 5.69 10.21 14.82
CA ALA A 76 6.23 8.86 14.65
C ALA A 76 7.35 8.84 13.60
N GLN A 77 7.15 9.53 12.47
CA GLN A 77 8.11 9.69 11.39
C GLN A 77 9.47 10.22 11.89
N GLU A 78 9.46 11.28 12.70
CA GLU A 78 10.69 11.84 13.27
C GLU A 78 11.51 10.81 14.06
N TRP A 79 10.83 9.90 14.79
CA TRP A 79 11.49 8.88 15.59
C TRP A 79 11.88 7.67 14.75
N TYR A 80 11.10 7.26 13.75
CA TYR A 80 11.50 6.23 12.80
C TYR A 80 12.74 6.66 12.01
N LYS A 81 12.80 7.92 11.56
CA LYS A 81 14.00 8.49 10.92
C LYS A 81 15.23 8.36 11.80
N LYS A 82 15.12 8.76 13.09
CA LYS A 82 16.23 8.61 14.04
C LYS A 82 16.66 7.16 14.25
N ILE A 83 15.74 6.21 14.18
CA ILE A 83 16.03 4.78 14.29
C ILE A 83 16.83 4.34 13.06
N THR A 84 16.38 4.66 11.86
CA THR A 84 17.03 4.25 10.61
C THR A 84 18.41 4.90 10.44
N GLU A 85 18.58 6.16 10.87
CA GLU A 85 19.87 6.86 10.81
C GLU A 85 20.89 6.37 11.83
N ASN A 86 20.49 5.98 13.05
CA ASN A 86 21.42 5.68 14.14
C ASN A 86 21.57 4.19 14.44
N TYR A 87 20.64 3.34 13.99
CA TYR A 87 20.57 1.93 14.34
C TYR A 87 20.20 1.02 13.15
N ALA A 88 20.60 1.38 11.94
CA ALA A 88 20.20 0.71 10.69
C ALA A 88 20.31 -0.83 10.75
N ASP A 89 21.40 -1.36 11.33
CA ASP A 89 21.64 -2.81 11.46
C ASP A 89 20.67 -3.54 12.41
N SER A 90 19.93 -2.78 13.24
CA SER A 90 19.00 -3.31 14.23
C SER A 90 17.53 -3.15 13.84
N VAL A 91 17.25 -2.46 12.72
CA VAL A 91 15.89 -2.14 12.28
C VAL A 91 15.25 -3.37 11.66
N SER A 92 14.09 -3.79 12.19
CA SER A 92 13.33 -4.89 11.59
C SER A 92 12.54 -4.42 10.36
N ALA A 93 12.20 -5.36 9.47
CA ALA A 93 11.38 -5.09 8.30
C ALA A 93 10.08 -4.33 8.65
N GLU A 94 9.39 -4.74 9.72
CA GLU A 94 8.15 -4.10 10.17
C GLU A 94 8.33 -2.60 10.50
N HIS A 95 9.52 -2.17 10.95
CA HIS A 95 9.77 -0.75 11.22
C HIS A 95 9.95 0.06 9.93
N TYR A 96 10.54 -0.53 8.90
CA TYR A 96 10.59 0.09 7.58
C TYR A 96 9.18 0.25 6.98
N PHE A 97 8.34 -0.77 7.13
CA PHE A 97 6.94 -0.69 6.71
C PHE A 97 6.19 0.44 7.43
N ARG A 98 6.28 0.52 8.77
CA ARG A 98 5.63 1.60 9.53
C ARG A 98 6.22 2.98 9.22
N TYR A 99 7.51 3.06 8.98
CA TYR A 99 8.14 4.31 8.57
C TYR A 99 7.58 4.75 7.22
N ALA A 100 7.48 3.86 6.25
CA ALA A 100 6.83 4.13 4.97
C ALA A 100 5.39 4.66 5.14
N GLN A 101 4.59 4.04 6.01
CA GLN A 101 3.23 4.53 6.29
C GLN A 101 3.22 5.94 6.90
N THR A 102 4.16 6.26 7.79
CA THR A 102 4.25 7.62 8.34
C THR A 102 4.65 8.66 7.29
N LEU A 103 5.50 8.28 6.34
CA LEU A 103 5.87 9.11 5.19
C LEU A 103 4.68 9.35 4.24
N ARG A 104 3.86 8.32 3.96
CA ARG A 104 2.60 8.50 3.22
C ARG A 104 1.67 9.49 3.91
N ALA A 105 1.51 9.37 5.23
CA ALA A 105 0.67 10.27 6.01
C ALA A 105 1.15 11.73 6.00
N THR A 106 2.40 11.97 5.68
CA THR A 106 2.97 13.31 5.46
C THR A 106 3.08 13.68 3.99
N LYS A 107 2.67 12.78 3.08
CA LYS A 107 2.71 12.92 1.62
C LYS A 107 4.12 12.90 1.02
N GLU A 108 5.07 12.32 1.71
CA GLU A 108 6.43 12.07 1.26
C GLU A 108 6.46 10.68 0.58
N TYR A 109 5.80 10.59 -0.59
CA TYR A 109 5.53 9.31 -1.25
C TYR A 109 6.80 8.66 -1.81
N ASP A 110 7.73 9.44 -2.36
CA ASP A 110 8.99 8.93 -2.93
C ASP A 110 9.84 8.28 -1.83
N GLU A 111 10.01 8.96 -0.69
CA GLU A 111 10.72 8.41 0.46
C GLU A 111 9.99 7.21 1.08
N SER A 112 8.65 7.22 1.04
CA SER A 112 7.85 6.07 1.46
C SER A 112 8.14 4.85 0.60
N ASP A 113 8.23 5.01 -0.70
CA ASP A 113 8.50 3.93 -1.65
C ASP A 113 9.92 3.38 -1.48
N ASP A 114 10.91 4.22 -1.17
CA ASP A 114 12.24 3.77 -0.78
C ASP A 114 12.21 2.86 0.45
N MET A 115 11.45 3.23 1.49
CA MET A 115 11.30 2.40 2.69
C MET A 115 10.53 1.11 2.40
N MET A 116 9.54 1.16 1.52
CA MET A 116 8.81 -0.03 1.06
C MET A 116 9.69 -0.98 0.24
N GLN A 117 10.62 -0.47 -0.56
CA GLN A 117 11.61 -1.30 -1.26
C GLN A 117 12.52 -2.03 -0.27
N ILE A 118 12.99 -1.34 0.78
CA ILE A 118 13.78 -1.99 1.85
C ILE A 118 12.94 -3.06 2.55
N PHE A 119 11.71 -2.73 2.98
CA PHE A 119 10.78 -3.68 3.58
C PHE A 119 10.60 -4.93 2.71
N THR A 120 10.36 -4.73 1.42
CA THR A 120 10.16 -5.78 0.43
C THR A 120 11.39 -6.67 0.25
N SER A 121 12.59 -6.10 0.33
CA SER A 121 13.84 -6.85 0.27
C SER A 121 14.07 -7.74 1.50
N LEU A 122 13.59 -7.31 2.67
CA LEU A 122 13.72 -8.01 3.94
C LEU A 122 12.60 -9.03 4.20
N SER A 123 11.42 -8.84 3.60
CA SER A 123 10.20 -9.62 3.86
C SER A 123 9.48 -10.04 2.57
N GLY A 124 10.19 -10.65 1.64
CA GLY A 124 9.67 -10.99 0.31
C GLY A 124 8.45 -11.94 0.28
N ASN A 125 8.20 -12.70 1.35
CA ASN A 125 7.02 -13.58 1.49
C ASN A 125 5.81 -12.88 2.11
N ASP A 126 5.96 -11.67 2.65
CA ASP A 126 4.88 -10.88 3.23
C ASP A 126 3.91 -10.43 2.12
N PHE A 127 2.62 -10.58 2.35
CA PHE A 127 1.61 -10.24 1.35
C PHE A 127 1.64 -8.75 1.01
N ARG A 128 1.88 -7.89 2.00
CA ARG A 128 2.04 -6.42 1.82
C ARG A 128 3.19 -6.09 0.87
N ALA A 129 4.29 -6.84 0.95
CA ALA A 129 5.45 -6.67 0.05
C ALA A 129 5.11 -7.07 -1.40
N ARG A 130 4.30 -8.13 -1.57
CA ARG A 130 3.82 -8.54 -2.90
C ARG A 130 2.86 -7.51 -3.48
N LEU A 131 1.87 -7.06 -2.71
CA LEU A 131 0.92 -6.03 -3.11
C LEU A 131 1.61 -4.73 -3.56
N PHE A 132 2.65 -4.30 -2.86
CA PHE A 132 3.42 -3.12 -3.24
C PHE A 132 4.13 -3.31 -4.59
N LYS A 133 4.73 -4.49 -4.83
CA LYS A 133 5.38 -4.80 -6.11
C LYS A 133 4.40 -4.86 -7.28
N GLU A 134 3.19 -5.36 -7.05
CA GLU A 134 2.15 -5.52 -8.06
C GLU A 134 1.45 -4.20 -8.38
N ASN A 135 1.51 -3.22 -7.47
CA ASN A 135 0.81 -1.94 -7.60
C ASN A 135 1.78 -0.74 -7.39
N PRO A 136 2.77 -0.55 -8.26
CA PRO A 136 3.76 0.53 -8.10
C PRO A 136 3.16 1.94 -8.20
N ASP A 137 2.07 2.09 -8.95
CA ASP A 137 1.43 3.40 -9.23
C ASP A 137 0.19 3.65 -8.34
N TYR A 138 0.11 2.99 -7.17
CA TYR A 138 -1.08 3.04 -6.31
C TYR A 138 -1.53 4.46 -5.95
N VAL A 139 -0.59 5.40 -5.75
CA VAL A 139 -0.90 6.81 -5.41
C VAL A 139 -1.71 7.48 -6.52
N ALA A 140 -1.28 7.28 -7.77
CA ALA A 140 -1.96 7.83 -8.93
C ALA A 140 -3.35 7.18 -9.13
N VAL A 141 -3.43 5.86 -8.97
CA VAL A 141 -4.69 5.10 -9.08
C VAL A 141 -5.71 5.54 -8.02
N GLU A 142 -5.29 5.71 -6.78
CA GLU A 142 -6.17 6.17 -5.71
C GLU A 142 -6.59 7.65 -5.90
N GLY A 143 -5.68 8.51 -6.39
CA GLY A 143 -5.98 9.91 -6.71
C GLY A 143 -6.96 10.08 -7.87
N TYR A 144 -6.91 9.19 -8.87
CA TYR A 144 -7.83 9.24 -10.02
C TYR A 144 -9.32 9.13 -9.62
N LYS A 145 -9.62 8.49 -8.50
CA LYS A 145 -10.98 8.31 -7.98
C LYS A 145 -11.59 9.57 -7.36
N GLU A 146 -10.84 10.67 -7.27
CA GLU A 146 -11.27 11.93 -6.62
C GLU A 146 -12.60 12.47 -7.19
N SER A 147 -12.90 12.22 -8.45
CA SER A 147 -14.15 12.65 -9.09
C SER A 147 -15.37 11.77 -8.78
N LEU A 148 -15.19 10.60 -8.16
CA LEU A 148 -16.25 9.64 -7.89
C LEU A 148 -17.11 10.03 -6.67
N TYR A 149 -16.61 10.86 -5.79
CA TYR A 149 -17.26 11.20 -4.53
C TYR A 149 -17.20 12.69 -4.23
N GLU A 150 -18.32 13.21 -3.73
CA GLU A 150 -18.38 14.51 -3.06
C GLU A 150 -18.42 14.25 -1.55
N ILE A 151 -17.53 14.87 -0.77
CA ILE A 151 -17.48 14.70 0.67
C ILE A 151 -17.80 16.00 1.42
N ASN A 152 -18.49 15.88 2.55
CA ASN A 152 -18.85 16.99 3.38
C ASN A 152 -18.67 16.65 4.87
N MET A 153 -17.94 17.49 5.61
CA MET A 153 -17.80 17.35 7.06
C MET A 153 -19.10 17.74 7.76
N LEU A 154 -19.57 16.92 8.67
CA LEU A 154 -20.81 17.13 9.41
C LEU A 154 -20.57 17.95 10.69
N ARG A 155 -20.37 19.27 10.56
CA ARG A 155 -20.05 20.17 11.70
C ARG A 155 -21.05 20.10 12.85
N THR A 156 -22.33 19.90 12.59
CA THR A 156 -23.38 19.79 13.63
C THR A 156 -23.25 18.47 14.39
N LEU A 157 -22.73 17.43 13.74
CA LEU A 157 -22.58 16.11 14.32
C LEU A 157 -21.31 15.98 15.15
N ASN A 158 -20.20 16.49 14.61
CA ASN A 158 -18.86 16.31 15.17
C ASN A 158 -18.61 17.21 16.38
N SER A 159 -17.70 16.79 17.25
CA SER A 159 -17.25 17.51 18.44
C SER A 159 -15.74 17.78 18.38
N ARG A 160 -15.19 18.43 19.41
CA ARG A 160 -13.74 18.60 19.56
C ARG A 160 -12.97 17.33 19.96
N TYR A 161 -13.68 16.22 20.15
CA TYR A 161 -13.14 14.91 20.52
C TYR A 161 -13.27 13.94 19.33
N SER A 162 -13.07 12.64 19.55
CA SER A 162 -13.31 11.62 18.53
C SER A 162 -14.80 11.34 18.36
N ASP A 163 -15.29 11.38 17.13
CA ASP A 163 -16.63 11.02 16.70
C ASP A 163 -16.49 10.06 15.50
N PHE A 164 -16.91 8.77 15.63
CA PHE A 164 -16.66 7.78 14.59
C PHE A 164 -17.61 6.57 14.62
N GLY A 165 -17.45 5.67 13.65
CA GLY A 165 -18.17 4.41 13.55
C GLY A 165 -19.68 4.61 13.39
N PRO A 166 -20.12 5.33 12.36
CA PRO A 166 -21.55 5.56 12.10
C PRO A 166 -22.27 4.27 11.74
N ALA A 167 -23.56 4.19 12.08
CA ALA A 167 -24.48 3.13 11.67
C ALA A 167 -25.89 3.68 11.46
N TYR A 168 -26.58 3.18 10.44
CA TYR A 168 -27.97 3.55 10.19
C TYR A 168 -28.92 2.86 11.18
N TYR A 169 -29.88 3.62 11.72
CA TYR A 169 -30.91 3.12 12.63
C TYR A 169 -32.20 3.94 12.51
N ASN A 170 -33.24 3.41 11.90
CA ASN A 170 -34.59 4.01 11.84
C ASN A 170 -34.57 5.52 11.46
N GLY A 171 -33.91 5.89 10.37
CA GLY A 171 -33.78 7.29 9.91
C GLY A 171 -32.84 8.16 10.75
N GLN A 172 -32.09 7.54 11.64
CA GLN A 172 -31.06 8.16 12.46
C GLN A 172 -29.68 7.60 12.10
N LEU A 173 -28.66 8.37 12.42
CA LEU A 173 -27.28 7.93 12.47
C LEU A 173 -26.91 7.70 13.94
N VAL A 174 -26.47 6.49 14.29
CA VAL A 174 -25.92 6.16 15.61
C VAL A 174 -24.41 6.02 15.47
N PHE A 175 -23.66 6.59 16.39
CA PHE A 175 -22.20 6.66 16.31
C PHE A 175 -21.56 6.74 17.69
N ALA A 176 -20.27 6.45 17.77
CA ALA A 176 -19.47 6.60 18.96
C ALA A 176 -18.95 8.04 19.09
N SER A 177 -18.98 8.60 20.30
CA SER A 177 -18.45 9.93 20.57
C SER A 177 -17.78 10.00 21.94
N ALA A 178 -16.61 10.62 21.99
CA ALA A 178 -15.91 10.92 23.24
C ALA A 178 -16.34 12.27 23.85
N ARG A 179 -17.43 12.91 23.36
CA ARG A 179 -17.96 14.16 23.93
C ARG A 179 -18.43 13.93 25.36
N ASP A 180 -17.84 14.67 26.28
CA ASP A 180 -18.24 14.59 27.68
C ASP A 180 -19.39 15.60 27.94
N THR A 181 -20.51 15.04 28.34
CA THR A 181 -21.68 15.84 28.81
C THR A 181 -21.83 15.79 30.35
N GLY A 182 -20.87 15.19 31.06
CA GLY A 182 -20.89 15.06 32.51
C GLY A 182 -20.36 16.30 33.23
N ILE A 183 -21.00 16.66 34.34
CA ILE A 183 -20.69 17.87 35.13
C ILE A 183 -19.70 17.56 36.27
N VAL A 184 -19.58 16.29 36.75
CA VAL A 184 -19.01 16.03 38.08
C VAL A 184 -17.66 15.28 38.08
N SER A 185 -17.36 14.44 37.12
CA SER A 185 -16.02 13.81 37.00
C SER A 185 -15.72 13.36 35.61
N ARG A 186 -14.60 13.80 35.06
CA ARG A 186 -14.11 13.38 33.77
C ARG A 186 -13.21 12.16 33.96
N ARG A 187 -13.62 11.02 33.43
CA ARG A 187 -12.73 9.86 33.28
C ARG A 187 -12.02 9.96 31.95
N ILE A 188 -10.70 9.95 31.99
CA ILE A 188 -9.85 10.08 30.81
C ILE A 188 -9.24 8.73 30.49
N HIS A 189 -9.39 8.32 29.23
CA HIS A 189 -8.76 7.13 28.68
C HIS A 189 -7.27 7.38 28.46
N LYS A 190 -6.41 6.53 29.01
CA LYS A 190 -4.96 6.77 29.06
C LYS A 190 -4.24 6.59 27.72
N TRP A 191 -4.85 5.88 26.78
CA TRP A 191 -4.29 5.72 25.43
C TRP A 191 -4.37 7.02 24.64
N THR A 192 -5.56 7.64 24.61
CA THR A 192 -5.87 8.78 23.75
C THR A 192 -5.91 10.13 24.48
N ASN A 193 -5.87 10.12 25.80
CA ASN A 193 -6.08 11.30 26.67
C ASN A 193 -7.43 12.00 26.40
N GLN A 194 -8.45 11.25 26.01
CA GLN A 194 -9.82 11.72 25.77
C GLN A 194 -10.80 11.08 26.76
N PRO A 195 -12.02 11.64 26.92
CA PRO A 195 -13.11 10.95 27.62
C PRO A 195 -13.43 9.60 26.98
N PHE A 196 -14.09 8.73 27.74
CA PHE A 196 -14.58 7.47 27.22
C PHE A 196 -15.72 7.68 26.21
N LEU A 197 -15.84 6.76 25.23
CA LEU A 197 -16.83 6.81 24.17
C LEU A 197 -18.20 6.34 24.68
N ASP A 198 -19.24 7.10 24.37
CA ASP A 198 -20.64 6.73 24.50
C ASP A 198 -21.29 6.62 23.12
N LEU A 199 -22.36 5.85 22.97
CA LEU A 199 -23.20 5.85 21.78
C LEU A 199 -24.12 7.05 21.77
N TYR A 200 -24.05 7.85 20.69
CA TYR A 200 -24.90 9.00 20.40
C TYR A 200 -25.73 8.75 19.14
N LYS A 201 -26.78 9.51 18.96
CA LYS A 201 -27.63 9.49 17.78
C LYS A 201 -27.97 10.89 17.28
N SER A 202 -28.18 11.00 15.99
CA SER A 202 -28.66 12.19 15.31
C SER A 202 -29.64 11.82 14.20
N THR A 203 -30.70 12.59 14.02
CA THR A 203 -31.68 12.35 12.95
C THR A 203 -31.12 12.86 11.62
N ILE A 204 -31.22 12.03 10.59
CA ILE A 204 -30.89 12.40 9.22
C ILE A 204 -32.10 13.16 8.67
N LYS A 205 -31.91 14.43 8.33
CA LYS A 205 -32.94 15.31 7.76
C LYS A 205 -32.85 15.30 6.23
N GLU A 206 -33.88 15.84 5.60
CA GLU A 206 -33.92 16.05 4.16
C GLU A 206 -32.64 16.79 3.67
N GLY A 207 -32.11 16.39 2.53
CA GLY A 207 -30.82 16.90 2.03
C GLY A 207 -29.58 16.36 2.78
N GLY A 208 -29.75 15.45 3.76
CA GLY A 208 -28.67 14.80 4.50
C GLY A 208 -28.03 15.67 5.58
N THR A 209 -28.70 16.75 5.99
CA THR A 209 -28.31 17.53 7.16
C THR A 209 -28.66 16.78 8.45
N MET A 210 -27.95 17.09 9.53
CA MET A 210 -28.07 16.35 10.79
C MET A 210 -28.71 17.20 11.90
N SER A 211 -29.51 16.56 12.77
CA SER A 211 -29.93 17.18 14.02
C SER A 211 -28.76 17.24 15.03
N PRO A 212 -28.83 18.12 16.04
CA PRO A 212 -27.86 18.05 17.14
C PRO A 212 -27.87 16.66 17.79
N PRO A 213 -26.69 16.08 18.12
CA PRO A 213 -26.60 14.76 18.70
C PRO A 213 -27.18 14.70 20.13
N SER A 214 -27.74 13.53 20.45
CA SER A 214 -28.18 13.17 21.81
C SER A 214 -27.70 11.77 22.15
N ARG A 215 -27.62 11.44 23.44
CA ARG A 215 -27.26 10.07 23.87
C ARG A 215 -28.23 9.06 23.28
N PHE A 216 -27.72 7.93 22.77
CA PHE A 216 -28.55 6.91 22.15
C PHE A 216 -29.37 6.14 23.18
N SER A 217 -28.71 5.60 24.23
CA SER A 217 -29.39 4.85 25.28
C SER A 217 -28.58 4.86 26.59
N ASN A 218 -29.26 5.21 27.70
CA ASN A 218 -28.66 5.14 29.02
C ASN A 218 -28.50 3.67 29.54
N LYS A 219 -29.13 2.71 28.88
CA LYS A 219 -28.99 1.27 29.22
C LYS A 219 -27.77 0.64 28.58
N LEU A 220 -27.37 1.17 27.43
CA LEU A 220 -26.23 0.65 26.68
C LEU A 220 -24.94 1.36 27.05
N ASN A 221 -24.98 2.67 27.29
CA ASN A 221 -23.81 3.43 27.69
C ASN A 221 -23.40 3.12 29.14
N THR A 222 -22.11 2.88 29.35
CA THR A 222 -21.52 2.60 30.66
C THR A 222 -20.48 3.65 31.04
N LYS A 223 -19.62 3.34 31.99
CA LYS A 223 -18.48 4.18 32.35
C LYS A 223 -17.20 3.92 31.54
N TYR A 224 -17.27 3.06 30.56
CA TYR A 224 -16.18 2.67 29.65
C TYR A 224 -16.59 2.95 28.20
N HIS A 225 -15.78 2.50 27.22
CA HIS A 225 -16.09 2.71 25.81
C HIS A 225 -17.24 1.84 25.34
N GLU A 226 -18.19 2.46 24.63
CA GLU A 226 -19.13 1.84 23.70
C GLU A 226 -18.91 2.43 22.31
N SER A 227 -18.75 1.60 21.28
CA SER A 227 -18.46 2.06 19.92
C SER A 227 -18.97 1.12 18.83
N SER A 228 -18.91 1.59 17.59
CA SER A 228 -19.13 0.82 16.36
C SER A 228 -20.36 -0.07 16.42
N PRO A 229 -21.56 0.50 16.52
CA PRO A 229 -22.80 -0.29 16.55
C PRO A 229 -23.16 -0.81 15.16
N THR A 230 -23.87 -1.94 15.12
CA THR A 230 -24.63 -2.41 13.94
C THR A 230 -26.00 -2.88 14.37
N PHE A 231 -26.96 -2.80 13.48
CA PHE A 231 -28.36 -3.11 13.79
C PHE A 231 -28.91 -4.17 12.85
N SER A 232 -29.80 -5.04 13.37
CA SER A 232 -30.62 -5.89 12.54
C SER A 232 -31.57 -5.04 11.67
N LYS A 233 -31.95 -5.56 10.52
CA LYS A 233 -32.80 -4.87 9.53
C LYS A 233 -34.16 -4.45 10.12
N ASP A 234 -34.68 -5.21 11.07
CA ASP A 234 -35.93 -4.91 11.79
C ASP A 234 -35.74 -3.89 12.93
N GLY A 235 -34.50 -3.43 13.17
CA GLY A 235 -34.16 -2.48 14.21
C GLY A 235 -34.31 -2.99 15.65
N LYS A 236 -34.50 -4.31 15.85
CA LYS A 236 -34.75 -4.86 17.18
C LYS A 236 -33.50 -5.41 17.87
N THR A 237 -32.42 -5.65 17.14
CA THR A 237 -31.16 -6.13 17.70
C THR A 237 -30.05 -5.15 17.40
N ILE A 238 -29.21 -4.86 18.40
CA ILE A 238 -27.96 -4.12 18.26
C ILE A 238 -26.80 -5.01 18.67
N TYR A 239 -25.74 -5.00 17.88
CA TYR A 239 -24.43 -5.44 18.29
C TYR A 239 -23.50 -4.22 18.35
N PHE A 240 -22.60 -4.19 19.31
CA PHE A 240 -21.66 -3.05 19.46
C PHE A 240 -20.41 -3.49 20.22
N THR A 241 -19.36 -2.74 20.07
CA THR A 241 -18.10 -2.92 20.77
C THR A 241 -18.14 -2.26 22.14
N ARG A 242 -17.63 -2.94 23.17
CA ARG A 242 -17.43 -2.41 24.51
C ARG A 242 -16.15 -2.97 25.13
N ASN A 243 -15.54 -2.23 26.05
CA ASN A 243 -14.53 -2.79 26.94
C ASN A 243 -15.06 -4.02 27.69
N ASN A 244 -14.17 -4.91 28.12
CA ASN A 244 -14.54 -6.06 28.95
C ASN A 244 -15.04 -5.58 30.33
N TYR A 245 -16.31 -5.19 30.34
CA TYR A 245 -17.03 -4.68 31.51
C TYR A 245 -18.49 -5.13 31.47
N THR A 246 -18.87 -5.97 32.44
CA THR A 246 -20.24 -6.46 32.58
C THR A 246 -20.61 -6.64 34.03
N LYS A 247 -21.87 -6.42 34.39
CA LYS A 247 -22.39 -6.55 35.75
C LYS A 247 -21.49 -5.86 36.80
N ASP A 248 -21.04 -4.64 36.50
CA ASP A 248 -20.14 -3.82 37.33
C ASP A 248 -18.74 -4.41 37.59
N LYS A 249 -18.36 -5.46 36.87
CA LYS A 249 -17.04 -6.07 36.96
C LYS A 249 -16.18 -5.70 35.74
N TYR A 250 -15.00 -5.16 36.02
CA TYR A 250 -13.93 -4.94 35.04
C TYR A 250 -13.05 -6.17 34.99
N LYS A 251 -12.79 -6.70 33.82
CA LYS A 251 -11.89 -7.82 33.62
C LYS A 251 -10.73 -7.42 32.70
N ALA A 252 -9.61 -8.07 32.86
CA ALA A 252 -8.43 -7.91 32.02
C ALA A 252 -7.87 -9.28 31.63
N SER A 253 -7.11 -9.31 30.53
CA SER A 253 -6.31 -10.46 30.12
C SER A 253 -5.21 -10.77 31.13
N LYS A 254 -4.48 -11.86 30.92
CA LYS A 254 -3.30 -12.24 31.73
C LYS A 254 -2.23 -11.15 31.73
N ASP A 255 -2.14 -10.36 30.66
CA ASP A 255 -1.20 -9.22 30.52
C ASP A 255 -1.69 -7.94 31.21
N GLY A 256 -2.84 -8.00 31.89
CA GLY A 256 -3.43 -6.84 32.56
C GLY A 256 -4.13 -5.84 31.64
N ILE A 257 -4.34 -6.19 30.36
CA ILE A 257 -5.00 -5.35 29.37
C ILE A 257 -6.49 -5.67 29.34
N ASN A 258 -7.33 -4.65 29.33
CA ASN A 258 -8.76 -4.82 29.11
C ASN A 258 -9.02 -4.96 27.61
N LYS A 259 -9.44 -6.13 27.18
CA LYS A 259 -9.74 -6.42 25.78
C LYS A 259 -11.12 -5.91 25.39
N LEU A 260 -11.29 -5.60 24.10
CA LEU A 260 -12.58 -5.23 23.52
C LEU A 260 -13.43 -6.46 23.27
N LYS A 261 -14.72 -6.33 23.48
CA LYS A 261 -15.70 -7.40 23.29
C LYS A 261 -16.93 -6.91 22.54
N ILE A 262 -17.58 -7.82 21.83
CA ILE A 262 -18.87 -7.57 21.18
C ILE A 262 -19.99 -7.93 22.17
N TYR A 263 -20.95 -7.01 22.28
CA TYR A 263 -22.15 -7.17 23.08
C TYR A 263 -23.38 -7.11 22.20
N LYS A 264 -24.41 -7.85 22.57
CA LYS A 264 -25.74 -7.89 21.95
C LYS A 264 -26.78 -7.34 22.90
N SER A 265 -27.76 -6.58 22.37
CA SER A 265 -28.93 -6.17 23.14
C SER A 265 -30.17 -6.17 22.23
N THR A 266 -31.33 -6.39 22.82
CA THR A 266 -32.60 -6.44 22.11
C THR A 266 -33.50 -5.30 22.54
N TYR A 267 -34.16 -4.64 21.56
CA TYR A 267 -35.12 -3.58 21.83
C TYR A 267 -36.45 -4.15 22.30
N ILE A 268 -36.99 -3.59 23.38
CA ILE A 268 -38.27 -3.97 23.97
C ILE A 268 -39.30 -2.90 23.61
N PRO A 269 -40.21 -3.12 22.64
CA PRO A 269 -41.19 -2.12 22.21
C PRO A 269 -42.09 -1.61 23.33
N SER A 270 -42.52 -2.47 24.26
CA SER A 270 -43.41 -2.12 25.35
C SER A 270 -42.81 -1.10 26.32
N SER A 271 -41.50 -1.18 26.58
CA SER A 271 -40.80 -0.22 27.44
C SER A 271 -40.06 0.87 26.66
N LYS A 272 -40.09 0.81 25.33
CA LYS A 272 -39.31 1.67 24.41
C LYS A 272 -37.83 1.76 24.81
N ASN A 273 -37.26 0.63 25.23
CA ASN A 273 -35.89 0.59 25.75
C ASN A 273 -35.16 -0.70 25.32
N TRP A 274 -33.87 -0.72 25.49
CA TRP A 274 -32.99 -1.86 25.23
C TRP A 274 -32.90 -2.76 26.46
N THR A 275 -32.69 -4.08 26.25
CA THR A 275 -32.30 -5.01 27.32
C THR A 275 -30.94 -4.65 27.89
N ILE A 276 -30.57 -5.29 29.00
CA ILE A 276 -29.16 -5.27 29.46
C ILE A 276 -28.33 -5.97 28.37
N ALA A 277 -27.23 -5.36 27.97
CA ALA A 277 -26.35 -5.92 26.95
C ALA A 277 -25.66 -7.19 27.45
N GLU A 278 -25.67 -8.23 26.64
CA GLU A 278 -25.07 -9.53 26.92
C GLU A 278 -23.84 -9.74 26.03
N GLU A 279 -22.84 -10.38 26.58
CA GLU A 279 -21.60 -10.74 25.88
C GLU A 279 -21.88 -11.88 24.90
N VAL A 280 -21.42 -11.77 23.62
CA VAL A 280 -21.52 -12.89 22.68
C VAL A 280 -20.57 -14.03 23.06
N PRO A 281 -20.95 -15.31 22.80
CA PRO A 281 -20.24 -16.46 23.34
C PRO A 281 -18.82 -16.66 22.77
N PHE A 282 -18.53 -16.14 21.60
CA PHE A 282 -17.22 -16.27 20.95
C PHE A 282 -16.21 -15.17 21.35
N ASN A 283 -16.51 -14.35 22.36
CA ASN A 283 -15.56 -13.43 22.97
C ASN A 283 -14.54 -14.16 23.86
N SER A 284 -13.44 -13.48 24.16
CA SER A 284 -12.40 -13.96 25.09
C SER A 284 -11.93 -12.84 26.01
N ASP A 285 -11.35 -13.20 27.16
CA ASP A 285 -10.63 -12.26 28.01
C ASP A 285 -9.19 -12.02 27.50
N ASP A 286 -8.66 -12.89 26.62
CA ASP A 286 -7.27 -12.86 26.14
C ASP A 286 -7.06 -12.16 24.79
N PHE A 287 -8.12 -11.98 24.00
CA PHE A 287 -8.08 -11.25 22.71
C PHE A 287 -9.30 -10.35 22.53
N SER A 288 -9.19 -9.39 21.64
CA SER A 288 -10.26 -8.44 21.32
C SER A 288 -11.13 -8.94 20.16
N ASN A 289 -12.44 -8.69 20.28
CA ASN A 289 -13.39 -8.69 19.18
C ASN A 289 -14.05 -7.32 19.14
N ALA A 290 -14.02 -6.67 17.99
CA ALA A 290 -14.49 -5.30 17.84
C ALA A 290 -15.16 -5.07 16.48
N HIS A 291 -15.83 -3.93 16.34
CA HIS A 291 -16.39 -3.42 15.08
C HIS A 291 -17.32 -4.42 14.40
N PRO A 292 -18.41 -4.86 15.08
CA PRO A 292 -19.37 -5.81 14.48
C PRO A 292 -20.10 -5.20 13.28
N ALA A 293 -20.37 -6.02 12.25
CA ALA A 293 -21.18 -5.67 11.09
C ALA A 293 -22.06 -6.86 10.67
N LEU A 294 -23.35 -6.67 10.60
CA LEU A 294 -24.27 -7.69 10.11
C LEU A 294 -24.27 -7.79 8.59
N SER A 295 -24.39 -9.02 8.06
CA SER A 295 -24.74 -9.22 6.66
C SER A 295 -26.14 -8.67 6.39
N SER A 296 -26.42 -8.31 5.12
CA SER A 296 -27.72 -7.75 4.71
C SER A 296 -28.88 -8.70 4.96
N ASP A 297 -28.65 -10.01 4.93
CA ASP A 297 -29.62 -11.07 5.24
C ASP A 297 -29.68 -11.44 6.74
N GLY A 298 -28.78 -10.89 7.56
CA GLY A 298 -28.69 -11.13 9.00
C GLY A 298 -28.14 -12.50 9.39
N LYS A 299 -27.62 -13.30 8.44
CA LYS A 299 -27.11 -14.65 8.70
C LYS A 299 -25.67 -14.70 9.18
N TYR A 300 -24.92 -13.63 8.97
CA TYR A 300 -23.53 -13.55 9.41
C TYR A 300 -23.27 -12.26 10.19
N LEU A 301 -22.41 -12.38 11.19
CA LEU A 301 -21.81 -11.24 11.87
C LEU A 301 -20.33 -11.21 11.51
N TYR A 302 -19.90 -10.14 10.82
CA TYR A 302 -18.52 -9.83 10.53
C TYR A 302 -17.94 -9.00 11.68
N PHE A 303 -16.66 -9.14 11.97
CA PHE A 303 -16.01 -8.36 13.03
C PHE A 303 -14.49 -8.38 12.86
N SER A 304 -13.80 -7.45 13.51
CA SER A 304 -12.35 -7.42 13.60
C SER A 304 -11.87 -8.12 14.87
N SER A 305 -10.80 -8.91 14.79
CA SER A 305 -10.23 -9.62 15.94
C SER A 305 -8.73 -9.86 15.84
N ASP A 306 -8.02 -9.72 16.99
CA ASP A 306 -6.62 -10.10 17.18
C ASP A 306 -6.49 -11.54 17.78
N ARG A 307 -7.50 -12.38 17.55
CA ARG A 307 -7.51 -13.77 18.03
C ARG A 307 -6.44 -14.62 17.36
N PRO A 308 -5.90 -15.65 18.06
CA PRO A 308 -4.96 -16.59 17.47
C PRO A 308 -5.51 -17.27 16.22
N GLY A 309 -4.63 -17.53 15.24
CA GLY A 309 -4.99 -18.14 13.96
C GLY A 309 -5.36 -17.13 12.87
N GLY A 310 -5.17 -15.83 13.11
CA GLY A 310 -5.25 -14.79 12.10
C GLY A 310 -4.01 -14.71 11.20
N VAL A 311 -4.09 -13.86 10.17
CA VAL A 311 -3.02 -13.57 9.23
C VAL A 311 -2.13 -12.44 9.78
N GLY A 312 -2.77 -11.38 10.31
CA GLY A 312 -2.13 -10.15 10.72
C GLY A 312 -2.30 -9.78 12.18
N ARG A 313 -2.30 -8.48 12.43
CA ARG A 313 -2.44 -7.92 13.78
C ARG A 313 -3.88 -7.90 14.25
N SER A 314 -4.79 -7.61 13.35
CA SER A 314 -6.23 -7.77 13.49
C SER A 314 -6.81 -8.07 12.13
N ASP A 315 -7.65 -9.06 12.07
CA ASP A 315 -8.23 -9.58 10.84
C ASP A 315 -9.74 -9.40 10.83
N ILE A 316 -10.33 -9.41 9.64
CA ILE A 316 -11.78 -9.59 9.49
C ILE A 316 -12.11 -11.07 9.62
N TRP A 317 -13.01 -11.34 10.55
CA TRP A 317 -13.61 -12.64 10.81
C TRP A 317 -15.12 -12.58 10.58
N ARG A 318 -15.73 -13.73 10.35
CA ARG A 318 -17.20 -13.84 10.34
C ARG A 318 -17.65 -15.00 11.21
N VAL A 319 -18.89 -14.93 11.68
CA VAL A 319 -19.55 -16.02 12.39
C VAL A 319 -20.98 -16.14 11.91
N ALA A 320 -21.45 -17.37 11.66
CA ALA A 320 -22.83 -17.62 11.31
C ALA A 320 -23.77 -17.35 12.50
N ILE A 321 -24.93 -16.77 12.23
CA ILE A 321 -26.03 -16.61 13.18
C ILE A 321 -27.11 -17.60 12.78
N ASN A 322 -27.34 -18.60 13.63
CA ASN A 322 -28.34 -19.64 13.39
C ASN A 322 -29.76 -19.10 13.60
N GLU A 323 -30.77 -19.79 13.08
CA GLU A 323 -32.19 -19.39 13.19
C GLU A 323 -32.68 -19.32 14.64
N ASP A 324 -32.11 -20.13 15.53
CA ASP A 324 -32.38 -20.09 16.96
C ASP A 324 -31.65 -18.97 17.72
N GLY A 325 -30.85 -18.18 17.00
CA GLY A 325 -30.07 -17.07 17.56
C GLY A 325 -28.75 -17.47 18.19
N THR A 326 -28.33 -18.74 18.10
CA THR A 326 -27.00 -19.22 18.45
C THR A 326 -25.97 -18.86 17.36
N TYR A 327 -24.69 -19.11 17.63
CA TYR A 327 -23.59 -18.76 16.72
C TYR A 327 -22.81 -20.00 16.34
N GLY A 328 -22.33 -20.03 15.10
CA GLY A 328 -21.34 -20.99 14.65
C GLY A 328 -19.93 -20.69 15.18
N GLU A 329 -18.94 -21.39 14.66
CA GLU A 329 -17.54 -21.10 14.94
C GLU A 329 -17.08 -19.89 14.07
N PRO A 330 -16.27 -18.98 14.65
CA PRO A 330 -15.69 -17.87 13.90
C PRO A 330 -14.69 -18.34 12.84
N GLU A 331 -14.87 -17.85 11.63
CA GLU A 331 -14.04 -18.13 10.45
C GLU A 331 -13.21 -16.89 10.08
N ASN A 332 -11.88 -17.06 9.89
CA ASN A 332 -11.02 -16.01 9.34
C ASN A 332 -11.31 -15.84 7.85
N MET A 333 -11.43 -14.60 7.36
CA MET A 333 -11.70 -14.35 5.95
C MET A 333 -10.48 -14.62 5.05
N GLY A 334 -9.28 -14.76 5.63
CA GLY A 334 -8.04 -15.10 4.91
C GLY A 334 -7.60 -14.05 3.90
N GLN A 335 -6.51 -14.38 3.18
CA GLN A 335 -6.09 -13.58 2.03
C GLN A 335 -7.05 -13.83 0.86
N PRO A 336 -7.33 -12.84 0.00
CA PRO A 336 -6.70 -11.51 -0.03
C PRO A 336 -7.36 -10.48 0.90
N ILE A 337 -8.41 -10.78 1.66
CA ILE A 337 -9.12 -9.81 2.52
C ILE A 337 -8.22 -9.36 3.67
N ASN A 338 -7.60 -10.31 4.37
CA ASN A 338 -6.72 -10.07 5.49
C ASN A 338 -5.25 -10.03 5.04
N THR A 339 -4.48 -9.13 5.65
CA THR A 339 -3.04 -8.95 5.41
C THR A 339 -2.28 -9.14 6.74
N GLU A 340 -0.96 -9.04 6.72
CA GLU A 340 -0.15 -8.97 7.95
C GLU A 340 -0.33 -7.63 8.70
N GLY A 341 -1.09 -6.71 8.14
CA GLY A 341 -1.45 -5.42 8.72
C GLY A 341 -2.60 -5.50 9.73
N ARG A 342 -3.42 -4.48 9.73
CA ARG A 342 -4.65 -4.38 10.54
C ARG A 342 -5.84 -4.21 9.61
N GLU A 343 -6.81 -5.11 9.72
CA GLU A 343 -8.12 -4.98 9.12
C GLU A 343 -9.16 -4.69 10.20
N ALA A 344 -9.97 -3.65 9.99
CA ALA A 344 -10.93 -3.17 10.99
C ALA A 344 -12.18 -2.54 10.36
N PHE A 345 -13.20 -2.29 11.16
CA PHE A 345 -14.43 -1.60 10.78
C PHE A 345 -15.12 -2.21 9.55
N PRO A 346 -15.40 -3.52 9.52
CA PRO A 346 -16.16 -4.10 8.42
C PRO A 346 -17.56 -3.49 8.33
N PHE A 347 -18.07 -3.40 7.11
CA PHE A 347 -19.45 -3.06 6.79
C PHE A 347 -19.90 -3.84 5.57
N MET A 348 -21.03 -4.51 5.66
CA MET A 348 -21.63 -5.24 4.54
C MET A 348 -22.76 -4.41 3.96
N SER A 349 -22.66 -4.07 2.68
CA SER A 349 -23.70 -3.34 1.97
C SER A 349 -24.86 -4.24 1.56
N ASP A 350 -26.00 -3.64 1.17
CA ASP A 350 -27.18 -4.38 0.69
C ASP A 350 -26.90 -5.14 -0.62
N THR A 351 -25.93 -4.71 -1.39
CA THR A 351 -25.49 -5.37 -2.65
C THR A 351 -24.46 -6.49 -2.42
N GLY A 352 -24.10 -6.78 -1.16
CA GLY A 352 -23.17 -7.85 -0.81
C GLY A 352 -21.69 -7.48 -0.87
N ASN A 353 -21.37 -6.21 -0.98
CA ASN A 353 -20.00 -5.73 -0.91
C ASN A 353 -19.56 -5.53 0.54
N LEU A 354 -18.40 -6.06 0.87
CA LEU A 354 -17.72 -5.87 2.15
C LEU A 354 -16.77 -4.69 2.06
N TYR A 355 -17.04 -3.63 2.82
CA TYR A 355 -16.13 -2.50 3.03
C TYR A 355 -15.40 -2.68 4.36
N TYR A 356 -14.14 -2.31 4.43
CA TYR A 356 -13.35 -2.35 5.66
C TYR A 356 -12.16 -1.40 5.57
N ALA A 357 -11.57 -1.07 6.70
CA ALA A 357 -10.35 -0.27 6.75
C ALA A 357 -9.14 -1.20 6.91
N SER A 358 -8.05 -0.92 6.18
CA SER A 358 -6.80 -1.66 6.28
C SER A 358 -5.58 -0.73 6.21
N ASP A 359 -4.51 -1.09 6.91
CA ASP A 359 -3.18 -0.48 6.76
C ASP A 359 -2.18 -1.41 6.06
N GLY A 360 -2.62 -2.57 5.61
CA GLY A 360 -1.77 -3.55 4.93
C GLY A 360 -1.72 -3.40 3.41
N TYR A 361 -2.69 -2.78 2.80
CA TYR A 361 -2.72 -2.54 1.36
C TYR A 361 -1.95 -1.25 0.98
N PRO A 362 -1.47 -1.14 -0.28
CA PRO A 362 -1.03 0.14 -0.81
C PRO A 362 -2.16 1.17 -0.79
N GLY A 363 -1.95 2.28 -0.07
CA GLY A 363 -2.96 3.31 0.15
C GLY A 363 -2.35 4.70 0.34
N LEU A 364 -3.17 5.70 0.61
CA LEU A 364 -2.75 7.11 0.67
C LEU A 364 -2.27 7.53 2.06
N GLY A 365 -2.67 6.81 3.12
CA GLY A 365 -2.43 7.22 4.50
C GLY A 365 -2.09 6.09 5.46
N GLY A 366 -2.70 6.14 6.63
CA GLY A 366 -2.61 5.12 7.66
C GLY A 366 -3.60 3.98 7.39
N LEU A 367 -4.82 4.07 7.95
CA LEU A 367 -5.92 3.22 7.55
C LEU A 367 -6.61 3.82 6.32
N ASP A 368 -6.76 3.03 5.27
CA ASP A 368 -7.53 3.36 4.09
C ASP A 368 -8.71 2.38 3.92
N ILE A 369 -9.79 2.82 3.28
CA ILE A 369 -11.00 2.02 3.09
C ILE A 369 -10.89 1.23 1.79
N TYR A 370 -11.17 -0.07 1.89
CA TYR A 370 -11.19 -1.02 0.78
C TYR A 370 -12.56 -1.67 0.64
N VAL A 371 -12.84 -2.15 -0.55
CA VAL A 371 -14.07 -2.88 -0.89
C VAL A 371 -13.75 -4.17 -1.63
N THR A 372 -14.52 -5.19 -1.32
CA THR A 372 -14.48 -6.48 -2.01
C THR A 372 -15.87 -7.13 -2.02
N ASN A 373 -16.07 -8.09 -2.91
CA ASN A 373 -17.23 -8.98 -2.82
C ASN A 373 -16.76 -10.38 -2.38
N PRO A 374 -16.99 -10.76 -1.12
CA PRO A 374 -16.51 -12.04 -0.59
C PRO A 374 -17.23 -13.27 -1.17
N SER A 375 -18.28 -13.07 -1.98
CA SER A 375 -19.01 -14.15 -2.67
C SER A 375 -18.61 -14.30 -4.14
N SER A 376 -17.67 -13.48 -4.65
CA SER A 376 -17.13 -13.61 -6.00
C SER A 376 -16.30 -14.88 -6.14
N GLU A 377 -16.28 -15.50 -7.32
CA GLU A 377 -15.38 -16.61 -7.65
C GLU A 377 -13.91 -16.17 -7.56
N GLU A 378 -13.63 -14.94 -7.97
CA GLU A 378 -12.32 -14.28 -7.81
C GLU A 378 -12.48 -13.07 -6.88
N ILE A 379 -11.86 -13.13 -5.72
CA ILE A 379 -11.94 -12.08 -4.70
C ILE A 379 -10.89 -11.02 -5.02
N ALA A 380 -11.34 -9.89 -5.57
CA ALA A 380 -10.52 -8.70 -5.77
C ALA A 380 -10.78 -7.69 -4.64
N VAL A 381 -9.70 -7.08 -4.13
CA VAL A 381 -9.78 -6.01 -3.13
C VAL A 381 -9.33 -4.70 -3.77
N VAL A 382 -10.18 -3.68 -3.67
CA VAL A 382 -9.95 -2.39 -4.33
C VAL A 382 -10.13 -1.26 -3.32
N GLY A 383 -9.21 -0.31 -3.28
CA GLY A 383 -9.37 0.90 -2.50
C GLY A 383 -10.54 1.75 -3.01
N VAL A 384 -11.29 2.39 -2.12
CA VAL A 384 -12.36 3.32 -2.55
C VAL A 384 -11.81 4.62 -3.14
N GLY A 385 -10.55 4.96 -2.81
CA GLY A 385 -9.80 6.08 -3.36
C GLY A 385 -10.16 7.45 -2.78
N ALA A 386 -9.43 8.46 -3.25
CA ALA A 386 -9.69 9.85 -2.89
C ALA A 386 -11.09 10.29 -3.43
N PRO A 387 -11.78 11.23 -2.75
CA PRO A 387 -11.36 11.93 -1.54
C PRO A 387 -11.78 11.22 -0.24
N ILE A 388 -12.34 10.00 -0.31
CA ILE A 388 -12.71 9.21 0.87
C ILE A 388 -11.43 8.77 1.57
N ASN A 389 -10.55 8.07 0.89
CA ASN A 389 -9.20 7.80 1.37
C ASN A 389 -8.33 9.06 1.29
N SER A 390 -7.51 9.29 2.27
CA SER A 390 -6.65 10.47 2.41
C SER A 390 -5.31 10.10 3.04
N SER A 391 -4.43 11.08 3.22
CA SER A 391 -3.17 10.89 3.96
C SER A 391 -3.33 10.69 5.48
N SER A 392 -4.54 10.44 5.98
CA SER A 392 -4.86 10.21 7.39
C SER A 392 -5.48 8.82 7.57
N ASP A 393 -5.94 8.49 8.78
CA ASP A 393 -6.77 7.30 8.95
C ASP A 393 -8.19 7.57 8.45
N ASP A 394 -8.67 6.74 7.53
CA ASP A 394 -10.02 6.74 7.00
C ASP A 394 -10.66 5.36 7.26
N PHE A 395 -11.82 5.33 7.93
CA PHE A 395 -12.41 4.10 8.43
C PHE A 395 -13.91 4.23 8.71
N GLY A 396 -14.56 3.13 9.11
CA GLY A 396 -15.97 3.13 9.52
C GLY A 396 -16.92 3.59 8.40
N PHE A 397 -16.64 3.12 7.18
CA PHE A 397 -17.45 3.43 5.99
C PHE A 397 -18.78 2.69 6.02
N ILE A 398 -19.87 3.41 5.73
CA ILE A 398 -21.20 2.85 5.51
C ILE A 398 -21.85 3.51 4.29
N VAL A 399 -22.60 2.75 3.51
CA VAL A 399 -23.26 3.24 2.30
C VAL A 399 -24.72 2.80 2.24
N ASN A 400 -25.56 3.67 1.70
CA ASN A 400 -26.88 3.34 1.19
C ASN A 400 -26.75 3.16 -0.33
N ASP A 401 -26.73 1.93 -0.80
CA ASP A 401 -26.52 1.60 -2.22
C ASP A 401 -27.60 2.22 -3.11
N GLY A 402 -28.84 2.30 -2.62
CA GLY A 402 -29.96 2.87 -3.39
C GLY A 402 -29.86 4.38 -3.60
N GLU A 403 -29.40 5.12 -2.59
CA GLU A 403 -29.25 6.57 -2.66
C GLU A 403 -27.86 6.99 -3.15
N LYS A 404 -26.91 6.04 -3.22
CA LYS A 404 -25.48 6.31 -3.51
C LYS A 404 -24.88 7.37 -2.56
N THR A 405 -25.31 7.35 -1.30
CA THR A 405 -24.82 8.24 -0.24
C THR A 405 -24.37 7.42 0.95
N GLY A 406 -23.52 8.00 1.78
CA GLY A 406 -23.06 7.32 2.97
C GLY A 406 -22.26 8.19 3.89
N PHE A 407 -21.62 7.55 4.86
CA PHE A 407 -20.80 8.20 5.86
C PHE A 407 -19.51 7.41 6.08
N PHE A 408 -18.48 8.10 6.50
CA PHE A 408 -17.22 7.50 6.93
C PHE A 408 -16.57 8.35 8.02
N SER A 409 -15.60 7.81 8.69
CA SER A 409 -14.84 8.49 9.73
C SER A 409 -13.42 8.78 9.25
N SER A 410 -12.87 9.93 9.64
CA SER A 410 -11.52 10.31 9.22
C SER A 410 -10.81 11.15 10.29
N SER A 411 -9.50 10.90 10.46
CA SER A 411 -8.61 11.72 11.31
C SER A 411 -7.91 12.86 10.54
N ARG A 412 -8.43 13.22 9.36
CA ARG A 412 -7.79 14.21 8.46
C ARG A 412 -7.66 15.60 9.08
N LYS A 413 -6.57 16.28 8.71
CA LYS A 413 -6.31 17.66 9.11
C LYS A 413 -7.49 18.56 8.73
N ARG A 414 -7.76 19.59 9.54
CA ARG A 414 -8.90 20.54 9.43
C ARG A 414 -10.26 19.95 9.81
N GLY A 415 -10.30 18.82 10.47
CA GLY A 415 -11.45 18.33 11.22
C GLY A 415 -11.78 19.20 12.44
N MET A 416 -12.80 18.81 13.20
CA MET A 416 -13.18 19.44 14.47
C MET A 416 -12.53 18.76 15.67
N GLY A 417 -12.36 17.44 15.61
CA GLY A 417 -11.81 16.58 16.65
C GLY A 417 -10.58 15.78 16.19
N SER A 418 -10.34 14.69 16.90
CA SER A 418 -9.31 13.72 16.49
C SER A 418 -9.79 12.85 15.34
N ASP A 419 -11.03 12.38 15.43
CA ASP A 419 -11.74 11.66 14.38
C ASP A 419 -13.08 12.37 14.16
N ASP A 420 -13.46 12.55 12.92
CA ASP A 420 -14.68 13.22 12.52
C ASP A 420 -15.47 12.38 11.50
N ILE A 421 -16.81 12.48 11.57
CA ILE A 421 -17.69 11.82 10.60
C ILE A 421 -17.94 12.77 9.43
N TYR A 422 -17.75 12.24 8.25
CA TYR A 422 -18.01 12.87 6.96
C TYR A 422 -19.18 12.16 6.27
N ARG A 423 -19.97 12.93 5.53
CA ARG A 423 -20.95 12.40 4.58
C ARG A 423 -20.34 12.41 3.20
N PHE A 424 -20.61 11.39 2.41
CA PHE A 424 -20.30 11.40 1.00
C PHE A 424 -21.56 11.19 0.14
N LYS A 425 -21.45 11.61 -1.11
CA LYS A 425 -22.36 11.28 -2.18
C LYS A 425 -21.52 10.76 -3.35
N GLN A 426 -21.85 9.60 -3.86
CA GLN A 426 -21.26 9.08 -5.08
C GLN A 426 -21.79 9.88 -6.26
N THR A 427 -20.91 10.40 -7.08
CA THR A 427 -21.28 11.16 -8.28
C THR A 427 -21.63 10.22 -9.41
N GLU A 428 -22.63 10.56 -10.23
CA GLU A 428 -22.98 9.78 -11.42
C GLU A 428 -22.04 10.06 -12.62
N LYS A 429 -21.12 11.00 -12.45
CA LYS A 429 -20.10 11.19 -13.46
C LYS A 429 -19.29 9.89 -13.51
N PRO A 430 -19.30 9.18 -14.67
CA PRO A 430 -18.31 8.13 -14.84
C PRO A 430 -16.96 8.79 -14.51
N PRO A 431 -16.02 8.04 -13.93
CA PRO A 431 -14.68 8.53 -13.81
C PRO A 431 -14.38 9.17 -15.16
N ARG A 432 -13.92 10.42 -15.17
CA ARG A 432 -13.43 10.98 -16.43
C ARG A 432 -12.52 9.90 -16.95
N LYS A 433 -12.90 9.27 -18.05
CA LYS A 433 -11.97 8.42 -18.75
C LYS A 433 -10.79 9.32 -18.92
N CYS A 434 -9.74 9.10 -18.16
CA CYS A 434 -8.52 9.83 -18.35
C CYS A 434 -7.97 9.31 -19.68
N ASP A 435 -8.49 9.87 -20.77
CA ASP A 435 -8.10 9.53 -22.12
C ASP A 435 -6.95 10.49 -22.47
N ILE A 436 -5.76 9.93 -22.60
CA ILE A 436 -4.58 10.63 -23.06
C ILE A 436 -4.49 10.42 -24.57
N PRO A 437 -4.82 11.42 -25.39
CA PRO A 437 -4.60 11.32 -26.82
C PRO A 437 -3.09 11.28 -27.10
N ILE A 438 -2.63 10.20 -27.70
CA ILE A 438 -1.29 10.09 -28.23
C ILE A 438 -1.32 10.11 -29.74
N SER A 439 -0.42 10.88 -30.33
CA SER A 439 -0.23 10.93 -31.79
C SER A 439 1.25 10.92 -32.15
N GLY A 440 1.54 10.58 -33.36
CA GLY A 440 2.90 10.62 -33.89
C GLY A 440 2.92 10.33 -35.39
N TYR A 441 4.09 10.45 -35.99
CA TYR A 441 4.33 10.14 -37.39
C TYR A 441 5.21 8.91 -37.52
N VAL A 442 4.91 8.05 -38.48
CA VAL A 442 5.78 6.94 -38.89
C VAL A 442 6.58 7.42 -40.09
N THR A 443 7.90 7.48 -39.92
CA THR A 443 8.82 8.02 -40.96
C THR A 443 9.97 7.07 -41.22
N ASP A 444 10.57 7.18 -42.41
CA ASP A 444 11.83 6.53 -42.73
C ASP A 444 12.96 7.16 -41.90
N LYS A 445 13.76 6.33 -41.25
CA LYS A 445 14.83 6.73 -40.33
C LYS A 445 15.88 7.65 -40.98
N ASN A 446 16.23 7.38 -42.26
CA ASN A 446 17.30 8.06 -42.97
C ASN A 446 16.79 9.29 -43.73
N THR A 447 15.68 9.14 -44.44
CA THR A 447 15.14 10.18 -45.33
C THR A 447 14.13 11.09 -44.63
N LYS A 448 13.61 10.69 -43.45
CA LYS A 448 12.55 11.38 -42.69
C LYS A 448 11.24 11.54 -43.46
N THR A 449 11.08 10.82 -44.57
CA THR A 449 9.83 10.83 -45.35
C THR A 449 8.75 10.01 -44.68
N PRO A 450 7.45 10.41 -44.72
CA PRO A 450 6.36 9.64 -44.18
C PRO A 450 6.21 8.27 -44.84
N ILE A 451 5.99 7.22 -44.05
CA ILE A 451 5.67 5.88 -44.54
C ILE A 451 4.15 5.73 -44.52
N THR A 452 3.54 5.70 -45.69
CA THR A 452 2.08 5.79 -45.83
C THR A 452 1.34 4.43 -45.78
N ASP A 453 2.09 3.33 -45.90
CA ASP A 453 1.59 1.97 -45.82
C ASP A 453 1.86 1.32 -44.46
N ALA A 454 2.32 2.11 -43.50
CA ALA A 454 2.61 1.60 -42.16
C ALA A 454 1.31 1.27 -41.37
N LYS A 455 1.37 0.17 -40.66
CA LYS A 455 0.38 -0.27 -39.68
C LYS A 455 0.94 -0.01 -38.30
N VAL A 456 0.15 0.58 -37.41
CA VAL A 456 0.53 0.87 -36.03
C VAL A 456 -0.39 0.10 -35.07
N GLN A 457 0.21 -0.65 -34.16
CA GLN A 457 -0.45 -1.43 -33.13
C GLN A 457 -0.18 -0.83 -31.77
N LEU A 458 -1.22 -0.70 -30.98
CA LEU A 458 -1.15 -0.45 -29.54
C LEU A 458 -1.19 -1.81 -28.84
N LEU A 459 -0.21 -2.08 -27.98
CA LEU A 459 -0.10 -3.32 -27.23
C LEU A 459 0.00 -3.05 -25.73
N ASP A 460 -0.45 -4.01 -24.94
CA ASP A 460 -0.14 -4.05 -23.51
C ASP A 460 1.31 -4.52 -23.26
N PRO A 461 1.83 -4.44 -22.01
CA PRO A 461 3.18 -4.90 -21.68
C PRO A 461 3.44 -6.39 -21.99
N ASP A 462 2.38 -7.21 -22.08
CA ASP A 462 2.46 -8.64 -22.41
C ASP A 462 2.43 -8.90 -23.93
N ASN A 463 2.57 -7.87 -24.76
CA ASN A 463 2.50 -7.93 -26.22
C ASN A 463 1.15 -8.35 -26.82
N LYS A 464 0.06 -8.22 -26.06
CA LYS A 464 -1.29 -8.42 -26.58
C LYS A 464 -1.74 -7.16 -27.31
N VAL A 465 -2.18 -7.29 -28.55
CA VAL A 465 -2.73 -6.18 -29.34
C VAL A 465 -4.05 -5.72 -28.76
N LEU A 466 -4.11 -4.46 -28.32
CA LEU A 466 -5.29 -3.79 -27.80
C LEU A 466 -6.04 -3.06 -28.91
N GLN A 467 -5.30 -2.40 -29.81
CA GLN A 467 -5.86 -1.62 -30.92
C GLN A 467 -4.88 -1.61 -32.11
N GLU A 468 -5.40 -1.44 -33.32
CA GLU A 468 -4.62 -1.39 -34.55
C GLU A 468 -5.18 -0.31 -35.46
N VAL A 469 -4.31 0.51 -36.04
CA VAL A 469 -4.68 1.56 -36.99
C VAL A 469 -3.73 1.59 -38.19
N GLN A 470 -4.27 1.94 -39.34
CA GLN A 470 -3.47 2.30 -40.51
C GLN A 470 -3.12 3.80 -40.42
N VAL A 471 -1.88 4.16 -40.71
CA VAL A 471 -1.50 5.59 -40.74
C VAL A 471 -2.26 6.37 -41.77
N SER A 472 -2.41 7.68 -41.55
CA SER A 472 -2.96 8.59 -42.54
C SER A 472 -2.02 8.73 -43.76
N PRO A 473 -2.47 9.36 -44.89
CA PRO A 473 -1.60 9.65 -46.04
C PRO A 473 -0.36 10.52 -45.74
N LYS A 474 -0.31 11.13 -44.55
CA LYS A 474 0.83 11.86 -44.04
C LYS A 474 1.69 11.06 -43.06
N GLY A 475 1.43 9.75 -42.89
CA GLY A 475 2.13 8.90 -41.97
C GLY A 475 1.69 9.08 -40.50
N LYS A 476 0.62 9.82 -40.20
CA LYS A 476 0.19 10.10 -38.82
C LYS A 476 -0.69 8.97 -38.28
N TYR A 477 -0.47 8.60 -37.01
CA TYR A 477 -1.32 7.73 -36.22
C TYR A 477 -1.83 8.45 -34.95
N THR A 478 -2.92 7.92 -34.36
CA THR A 478 -3.49 8.40 -33.09
C THR A 478 -4.09 7.25 -32.32
N PHE A 479 -3.95 7.27 -30.98
CA PHE A 479 -4.67 6.41 -30.04
C PHE A 479 -5.16 7.25 -28.86
N ASP A 480 -6.19 6.75 -28.18
CA ASP A 480 -6.62 7.26 -26.90
C ASP A 480 -6.17 6.24 -25.84
N LEU A 481 -5.29 6.65 -24.93
CA LEU A 481 -4.70 5.81 -23.89
C LEU A 481 -5.32 6.12 -22.54
N VAL A 482 -5.35 5.14 -21.65
CA VAL A 482 -5.76 5.34 -20.25
C VAL A 482 -4.56 5.86 -19.46
N CYS A 483 -4.79 6.77 -18.50
CA CYS A 483 -3.75 7.30 -17.61
C CYS A 483 -3.12 6.21 -16.73
N SER A 484 -1.87 6.45 -16.30
CA SER A 484 -1.12 5.58 -15.39
C SER A 484 -1.00 4.13 -15.86
N GLN A 485 -0.87 3.93 -17.17
CA GLN A 485 -0.70 2.62 -17.78
C GLN A 485 0.56 2.58 -18.65
N ASN A 486 1.04 1.38 -18.88
CA ASN A 486 2.17 1.11 -19.75
C ASN A 486 1.68 0.52 -21.07
N TYR A 487 2.20 1.05 -22.18
CA TYR A 487 1.85 0.58 -23.51
C TYR A 487 3.10 0.43 -24.37
N ILE A 488 2.99 -0.42 -25.38
CA ILE A 488 3.94 -0.51 -26.48
C ILE A 488 3.22 -0.07 -27.74
N ILE A 489 3.80 0.86 -28.49
CA ILE A 489 3.30 1.26 -29.81
C ILE A 489 4.27 0.71 -30.85
N ARG A 490 3.81 -0.22 -31.65
CA ARG A 490 4.59 -0.90 -32.69
C ARG A 490 4.14 -0.44 -34.06
N ALA A 491 5.08 0.11 -34.83
CA ALA A 491 4.85 0.40 -36.24
C ALA A 491 5.54 -0.67 -37.13
N SER A 492 4.87 -1.06 -38.21
CA SER A 492 5.39 -2.03 -39.19
C SER A 492 4.95 -1.66 -40.59
N SER A 493 5.77 -1.97 -41.60
CA SER A 493 5.47 -1.88 -43.02
C SER A 493 6.08 -3.08 -43.75
N LYS A 494 5.64 -3.35 -44.98
CA LYS A 494 6.14 -4.49 -45.76
C LYS A 494 7.62 -4.39 -46.13
N THR A 495 8.11 -3.18 -46.30
CA THR A 495 9.47 -2.89 -46.79
C THR A 495 10.40 -2.38 -45.67
N TYR A 496 9.91 -2.27 -44.44
CA TYR A 496 10.66 -1.76 -43.30
C TYR A 496 10.71 -2.77 -42.19
N TYR A 497 11.74 -2.67 -41.36
CA TYR A 497 11.75 -3.38 -40.05
C TYR A 497 10.75 -2.72 -39.12
N SER A 498 10.03 -3.54 -38.36
CA SER A 498 9.15 -3.02 -37.31
C SER A 498 9.96 -2.34 -36.22
N ASN A 499 9.43 -1.25 -35.69
CA ASN A 499 10.00 -0.55 -34.55
C ASN A 499 8.92 -0.28 -33.50
N GLU A 500 9.33 -0.18 -32.24
CA GLU A 500 8.45 -0.04 -31.11
C GLU A 500 8.90 1.11 -30.22
N VAL A 501 7.91 1.76 -29.60
CA VAL A 501 8.12 2.80 -28.59
C VAL A 501 7.34 2.42 -27.35
N PHE A 502 8.02 2.39 -26.23
CA PHE A 502 7.38 2.23 -24.93
C PHE A 502 6.79 3.56 -24.48
N VAL A 503 5.55 3.53 -24.00
CA VAL A 503 4.82 4.71 -23.54
C VAL A 503 4.30 4.45 -22.14
N MET A 504 4.76 5.22 -21.17
CA MET A 504 4.18 5.33 -19.85
C MET A 504 3.27 6.56 -19.84
N THR A 505 1.98 6.34 -19.58
CA THR A 505 1.03 7.46 -19.56
C THR A 505 1.07 8.13 -18.19
N PRO A 506 1.06 9.48 -18.14
CA PRO A 506 1.00 10.22 -16.89
C PRO A 506 -0.34 10.00 -16.16
N ALA A 507 -0.39 10.38 -14.87
CA ALA A 507 -1.58 10.30 -14.03
C ALA A 507 -2.65 11.37 -14.36
N THR A 508 -2.30 12.37 -15.17
CA THR A 508 -3.19 13.49 -15.55
C THR A 508 -3.32 13.60 -17.04
N GLU A 509 -4.48 14.06 -17.52
CA GLU A 509 -4.75 14.30 -18.94
C GLU A 509 -3.70 15.28 -19.53
N GLN A 510 -2.91 14.78 -20.46
CA GLN A 510 -2.06 15.60 -21.35
C GLN A 510 -1.89 14.87 -22.67
N SER A 511 -1.85 15.62 -23.78
CA SER A 511 -1.55 15.01 -25.07
C SER A 511 -0.09 14.57 -25.14
N LEU A 512 0.14 13.38 -25.68
CA LEU A 512 1.48 12.85 -25.93
C LEU A 512 1.78 12.83 -27.42
N GLU A 513 3.03 13.12 -27.78
CA GLU A 513 3.53 12.97 -29.13
C GLU A 513 4.70 11.97 -29.13
N ARG A 514 4.65 10.97 -30.00
CA ARG A 514 5.68 9.95 -30.18
C ARG A 514 5.80 9.58 -31.64
N ASP A 515 6.87 10.01 -32.28
CA ASP A 515 7.19 9.63 -33.67
C ASP A 515 7.90 8.27 -33.66
N ILE A 516 7.67 7.47 -34.68
CA ILE A 516 8.29 6.15 -34.84
C ILE A 516 9.03 6.13 -36.17
N GLU A 517 10.33 5.91 -36.09
CA GLU A 517 11.19 5.82 -37.28
C GLU A 517 11.40 4.36 -37.65
N LEU A 518 11.10 3.98 -38.89
CA LEU A 518 11.36 2.64 -39.40
C LEU A 518 12.62 2.65 -40.28
N GLU A 519 13.36 1.57 -40.17
CA GLU A 519 14.55 1.32 -40.98
C GLU A 519 14.20 0.43 -42.16
N LEU A 520 14.63 0.82 -43.36
CA LEU A 520 14.39 0.06 -44.56
C LEU A 520 15.00 -1.34 -44.42
N ARG A 521 14.26 -2.38 -44.77
CA ARG A 521 14.69 -3.77 -44.64
C ARG A 521 15.91 -4.01 -45.53
N LEU A 522 17.03 -4.40 -44.92
CA LEU A 522 18.19 -4.84 -45.63
C LEU A 522 17.91 -6.19 -46.33
N THR A 523 18.09 -6.26 -47.60
CA THR A 523 17.80 -7.45 -48.41
C THR A 523 18.88 -8.53 -48.31
N GLU A 524 20.03 -8.25 -47.70
CA GLU A 524 21.14 -9.18 -47.56
C GLU A 524 21.74 -9.12 -46.16
N VAL A 525 21.39 -10.11 -45.33
CA VAL A 525 22.06 -10.38 -44.04
C VAL A 525 22.94 -11.61 -44.29
N GLY A 526 24.25 -11.49 -44.08
CA GLY A 526 25.21 -12.57 -44.31
C GLY A 526 25.69 -13.24 -43.02
N VAL A 527 26.25 -14.43 -43.17
CA VAL A 527 26.98 -15.11 -42.08
C VAL A 527 28.16 -14.23 -41.64
N GLY A 528 28.27 -13.97 -40.34
CA GLY A 528 29.27 -13.07 -39.75
C GLY A 528 28.76 -11.68 -39.46
N ASP A 529 27.59 -11.29 -39.96
CA ASP A 529 27.00 -9.99 -39.67
C ASP A 529 26.51 -9.90 -38.21
N ASP A 530 26.63 -8.72 -37.63
CA ASP A 530 26.13 -8.39 -36.30
C ASP A 530 24.77 -7.66 -36.42
N LEU A 531 23.70 -8.37 -36.04
CA LEU A 531 22.36 -7.81 -36.07
C LEU A 531 22.23 -6.57 -35.19
N ALA A 532 23.05 -6.41 -34.13
CA ALA A 532 23.02 -5.20 -33.32
C ALA A 532 23.39 -3.97 -34.15
N LYS A 533 24.36 -4.10 -35.05
CA LYS A 533 24.78 -3.00 -35.96
C LYS A 533 23.77 -2.81 -37.09
N LEU A 534 23.34 -3.91 -37.72
CA LEU A 534 22.41 -3.87 -38.86
C LEU A 534 21.06 -3.27 -38.49
N LEU A 535 20.55 -3.61 -37.29
CA LEU A 535 19.27 -3.11 -36.76
C LEU A 535 19.43 -1.80 -35.97
N ASN A 536 20.64 -1.27 -35.89
CA ASN A 536 20.98 -0.08 -35.09
C ASN A 536 20.40 -0.14 -33.68
N LEU A 537 20.68 -1.26 -32.98
CA LEU A 537 20.20 -1.44 -31.63
C LEU A 537 20.87 -0.46 -30.67
N ASN A 538 20.11 0.06 -29.73
CA ASN A 538 20.70 0.67 -28.55
C ASN A 538 21.42 -0.43 -27.74
N PRO A 539 22.49 -0.09 -27.01
CA PRO A 539 23.21 -1.08 -26.21
C PRO A 539 22.28 -1.78 -25.22
N ILE A 540 22.39 -3.10 -25.15
CA ILE A 540 21.64 -3.91 -24.16
C ILE A 540 22.29 -3.70 -22.81
N TYR A 541 21.65 -2.90 -21.96
CA TYR A 541 22.12 -2.59 -20.62
C TYR A 541 21.60 -3.59 -19.58
N PHE A 542 22.42 -3.79 -18.55
CA PHE A 542 22.08 -4.55 -17.36
C PHE A 542 22.37 -3.69 -16.12
N ASP A 543 21.63 -3.90 -15.07
CA ASP A 543 21.92 -3.28 -13.79
C ASP A 543 23.29 -3.71 -13.26
N TYR A 544 23.85 -2.92 -12.36
CA TYR A 544 25.13 -3.23 -11.75
C TYR A 544 25.09 -4.62 -11.09
N ASN A 545 26.05 -5.46 -11.47
CA ASN A 545 26.20 -6.84 -10.99
C ASN A 545 24.99 -7.78 -11.25
N LYS A 546 24.04 -7.40 -12.15
CA LYS A 546 22.89 -8.23 -12.52
C LYS A 546 22.98 -8.72 -13.96
N SER A 547 22.18 -9.77 -14.25
CA SER A 547 22.02 -10.37 -15.57
C SER A 547 20.55 -10.40 -16.04
N ASP A 548 19.61 -9.86 -15.25
CA ASP A 548 18.20 -9.80 -15.62
C ASP A 548 18.00 -8.81 -16.78
N ILE A 549 17.07 -9.14 -17.70
CA ILE A 549 16.74 -8.27 -18.83
C ILE A 549 15.89 -7.11 -18.35
N ARG A 550 16.39 -5.91 -18.52
CA ARG A 550 15.69 -4.66 -18.21
C ARG A 550 14.60 -4.37 -19.25
N PRO A 551 13.57 -3.56 -18.92
CA PRO A 551 12.50 -3.19 -19.88
C PRO A 551 13.03 -2.50 -21.16
N ASP A 552 14.02 -1.62 -21.03
CA ASP A 552 14.67 -0.96 -22.18
C ASP A 552 15.44 -1.96 -23.06
N ALA A 553 16.15 -2.90 -22.45
CA ALA A 553 16.83 -3.99 -23.17
C ALA A 553 15.83 -4.92 -23.87
N ALA A 554 14.70 -5.24 -23.20
CA ALA A 554 13.64 -6.06 -23.77
C ALA A 554 13.09 -5.47 -25.08
N LEU A 555 12.94 -4.16 -25.15
CA LEU A 555 12.51 -3.42 -26.35
C LEU A 555 13.47 -3.64 -27.52
N GLU A 556 14.76 -3.50 -27.28
CA GLU A 556 15.78 -3.69 -28.32
C GLU A 556 15.85 -5.18 -28.77
N LEU A 557 15.72 -6.12 -27.83
CA LEU A 557 15.69 -7.57 -28.16
C LEU A 557 14.49 -7.95 -29.03
N THR A 558 13.38 -7.18 -28.98
CA THR A 558 12.23 -7.43 -29.85
C THR A 558 12.59 -7.23 -31.33
N LYS A 559 13.49 -6.32 -31.66
CA LYS A 559 13.99 -6.14 -33.03
C LYS A 559 14.76 -7.37 -33.53
N VAL A 560 15.61 -7.94 -32.68
CA VAL A 560 16.33 -9.19 -32.97
C VAL A 560 15.34 -10.35 -33.17
N ILE A 561 14.37 -10.50 -32.26
CA ILE A 561 13.31 -11.53 -32.35
C ILE A 561 12.54 -11.37 -33.66
N SER A 562 12.19 -10.13 -34.03
CA SER A 562 11.48 -9.83 -35.29
C SER A 562 12.31 -10.24 -36.51
N ALA A 563 13.58 -9.88 -36.54
CA ALA A 563 14.50 -10.27 -37.62
C ALA A 563 14.60 -11.82 -37.74
N MET A 564 14.77 -12.52 -36.63
CA MET A 564 14.84 -13.99 -36.62
C MET A 564 13.52 -14.68 -37.02
N LYS A 565 12.36 -14.05 -36.70
CA LYS A 565 11.04 -14.55 -37.15
C LYS A 565 10.84 -14.35 -38.66
N GLN A 566 11.41 -13.28 -39.22
CA GLN A 566 11.32 -13.02 -40.66
C GLN A 566 12.22 -13.90 -41.49
N VAL A 567 13.33 -14.35 -40.93
CA VAL A 567 14.28 -15.25 -41.60
C VAL A 567 14.33 -16.59 -40.81
N PRO A 568 13.45 -17.55 -41.10
CA PRO A 568 13.32 -18.79 -40.33
C PRO A 568 14.58 -19.64 -40.23
N GLU A 569 15.48 -19.56 -41.22
CA GLU A 569 16.74 -20.32 -41.26
C GLU A 569 17.88 -19.64 -40.49
N MET A 570 17.73 -18.37 -40.10
CA MET A 570 18.77 -17.62 -39.41
C MET A 570 19.08 -18.23 -38.04
N VAL A 571 20.36 -18.48 -37.80
CA VAL A 571 20.90 -18.90 -36.51
C VAL A 571 21.87 -17.83 -36.01
N ILE A 572 21.76 -17.45 -34.75
CA ILE A 572 22.62 -16.41 -34.16
C ILE A 572 23.38 -16.90 -32.92
N ASN A 573 24.51 -16.24 -32.67
CA ASN A 573 25.27 -16.37 -31.43
C ASN A 573 25.29 -15.04 -30.69
N VAL A 574 24.75 -15.01 -29.49
CA VAL A 574 24.77 -13.84 -28.58
C VAL A 574 26.11 -13.76 -27.88
N ARG A 575 26.86 -12.67 -28.08
CA ARG A 575 28.15 -12.41 -27.45
C ARG A 575 28.03 -11.25 -26.49
N SER A 576 28.27 -11.46 -25.20
CA SER A 576 28.22 -10.41 -24.20
C SER A 576 29.61 -10.07 -23.68
N HIS A 577 29.87 -8.80 -23.49
CA HIS A 577 31.15 -8.23 -23.08
C HIS A 577 31.00 -7.37 -21.83
N THR A 578 32.09 -7.23 -21.07
CA THR A 578 32.21 -6.27 -19.95
C THR A 578 33.27 -5.22 -20.27
N ASP A 579 33.33 -4.19 -19.45
CA ASP A 579 34.52 -3.37 -19.37
C ASP A 579 35.64 -4.10 -18.60
N SER A 580 36.82 -3.49 -18.50
CA SER A 580 38.01 -4.06 -17.87
C SER A 580 38.05 -3.91 -16.34
N ARG A 581 37.03 -3.30 -15.72
CA ARG A 581 37.00 -3.09 -14.26
C ARG A 581 36.57 -4.36 -13.54
N GLY A 582 37.41 -4.84 -12.66
CA GLY A 582 37.16 -6.04 -11.85
C GLY A 582 38.18 -7.16 -12.13
N LYS A 583 37.84 -8.40 -11.74
CA LYS A 583 38.67 -9.57 -12.01
C LYS A 583 38.21 -10.22 -13.32
N ASP A 584 39.15 -10.60 -14.18
CA ASP A 584 38.87 -11.25 -15.48
C ASP A 584 37.92 -12.44 -15.34
N SER A 585 38.17 -13.30 -14.34
CA SER A 585 37.30 -14.48 -14.09
C SER A 585 35.88 -14.10 -13.69
N TYR A 586 35.73 -12.99 -12.96
CA TYR A 586 34.44 -12.45 -12.59
C TYR A 586 33.72 -11.85 -13.82
N ASN A 587 34.43 -11.05 -14.62
CA ASN A 587 33.93 -10.43 -15.84
C ASN A 587 33.51 -11.48 -16.87
N LEU A 588 34.28 -12.56 -17.01
CA LEU A 588 33.92 -13.69 -17.86
C LEU A 588 32.62 -14.36 -17.37
N SER A 589 32.50 -14.64 -16.07
CA SER A 589 31.30 -15.25 -15.49
C SER A 589 30.07 -14.33 -15.59
N LEU A 590 30.22 -13.02 -15.41
CA LEU A 590 29.14 -12.04 -15.49
C LEU A 590 28.61 -11.94 -16.94
N SER A 591 29.52 -11.82 -17.91
CA SER A 591 29.14 -11.75 -19.33
C SER A 591 28.48 -13.06 -19.79
N ASP A 592 28.91 -14.22 -19.32
CA ASP A 592 28.29 -15.52 -19.65
C ASP A 592 26.85 -15.59 -19.09
N ARG A 593 26.60 -15.18 -17.86
CA ARG A 593 25.24 -15.08 -17.30
C ARG A 593 24.36 -14.13 -18.12
N ARG A 594 24.88 -12.97 -18.53
CA ARG A 594 24.15 -12.00 -19.35
C ARG A 594 23.79 -12.57 -20.73
N ALA A 595 24.75 -13.23 -21.40
CA ALA A 595 24.48 -13.91 -22.67
C ALA A 595 23.39 -14.97 -22.52
N LYS A 596 23.46 -15.81 -21.48
CA LYS A 596 22.45 -16.84 -21.18
C LYS A 596 21.07 -16.27 -20.88
N SER A 597 20.99 -15.18 -20.11
CA SER A 597 19.72 -14.48 -19.83
C SER A 597 19.12 -13.89 -21.11
N THR A 598 19.93 -13.31 -21.99
CA THR A 598 19.49 -12.80 -23.28
C THR A 598 18.96 -13.94 -24.18
N VAL A 599 19.66 -15.05 -24.25
CA VAL A 599 19.23 -16.25 -25.00
C VAL A 599 17.89 -16.78 -24.44
N ALA A 600 17.80 -16.95 -23.11
CA ALA A 600 16.59 -17.43 -22.47
C ALA A 600 15.39 -16.50 -22.73
N TYR A 601 15.60 -15.18 -22.69
CA TYR A 601 14.57 -14.22 -23.03
C TYR A 601 14.08 -14.38 -24.47
N ILE A 602 14.99 -14.46 -25.45
CA ILE A 602 14.62 -14.60 -26.86
C ILE A 602 13.88 -15.92 -27.12
N ILE A 603 14.30 -17.01 -26.48
CA ILE A 603 13.61 -18.32 -26.56
C ILE A 603 12.19 -18.20 -25.97
N SER A 604 12.04 -17.52 -24.82
CA SER A 604 10.72 -17.32 -24.18
C SER A 604 9.72 -16.56 -25.07
N ARG A 605 10.23 -15.82 -26.06
CA ARG A 605 9.43 -15.06 -27.04
C ARG A 605 9.19 -15.82 -28.36
N GLY A 606 9.42 -17.13 -28.35
CA GLY A 606 9.02 -18.04 -29.42
C GLY A 606 10.08 -18.32 -30.49
N ILE A 607 11.35 -18.04 -30.23
CA ILE A 607 12.46 -18.48 -31.07
C ILE A 607 12.89 -19.90 -30.64
N ASN A 608 13.04 -20.81 -31.59
CA ASN A 608 13.51 -22.18 -31.32
C ASN A 608 14.93 -22.15 -30.71
N ALA A 609 15.14 -22.92 -29.64
CA ALA A 609 16.42 -22.99 -28.92
C ALA A 609 17.60 -23.45 -29.80
N GLU A 610 17.36 -24.20 -30.85
CA GLU A 610 18.40 -24.64 -31.81
C GLU A 610 18.93 -23.51 -32.69
N ARG A 611 18.19 -22.39 -32.77
CA ARG A 611 18.52 -21.23 -33.60
C ARG A 611 19.28 -20.13 -32.85
N ILE A 612 19.57 -20.33 -31.59
CA ILE A 612 20.23 -19.32 -30.77
C ILE A 612 21.17 -19.95 -29.74
N SER A 613 22.36 -19.39 -29.66
CA SER A 613 23.35 -19.75 -28.63
C SER A 613 23.92 -18.47 -28.01
N GLY A 614 24.60 -18.57 -26.87
CA GLY A 614 25.20 -17.41 -26.23
C GLY A 614 26.41 -17.70 -25.39
N ASN A 615 27.41 -16.81 -25.47
CA ASN A 615 28.68 -16.93 -24.78
C ASN A 615 29.11 -15.59 -24.21
N GLY A 616 29.71 -15.61 -23.02
CA GLY A 616 30.36 -14.46 -22.44
C GLY A 616 31.83 -14.39 -22.82
N TYR A 617 32.30 -13.18 -23.11
CA TYR A 617 33.70 -12.91 -23.50
C TYR A 617 34.45 -12.08 -22.46
N GLY A 618 33.76 -11.68 -21.36
CA GLY A 618 34.36 -10.81 -20.35
C GLY A 618 34.94 -9.54 -20.98
N GLU A 619 36.13 -9.18 -20.59
CA GLU A 619 36.89 -8.04 -21.09
C GLU A 619 37.90 -8.40 -22.19
N THR A 620 37.87 -9.62 -22.72
CA THR A 620 38.88 -10.09 -23.69
C THR A 620 38.79 -9.43 -25.07
N GLN A 621 37.70 -8.74 -25.36
CA GLN A 621 37.44 -8.12 -26.66
C GLN A 621 36.95 -6.69 -26.50
N LEU A 622 37.82 -5.82 -25.98
CA LEU A 622 37.54 -4.40 -25.84
C LEU A 622 37.50 -3.72 -27.22
N VAL A 623 36.56 -2.78 -27.42
CA VAL A 623 36.43 -2.01 -28.68
C VAL A 623 37.27 -0.73 -28.68
N ASN A 624 37.91 -0.41 -27.56
CA ASN A 624 38.77 0.76 -27.38
C ASN A 624 39.99 0.37 -26.51
N GLY A 625 40.89 1.34 -26.28
CA GLY A 625 42.11 1.13 -25.49
C GLY A 625 41.91 1.05 -23.96
N CYS A 626 40.67 0.87 -23.48
CA CYS A 626 40.33 0.90 -22.04
C CYS A 626 40.56 -0.46 -21.35
N GLY A 627 41.79 -0.97 -21.40
CA GLY A 627 42.22 -2.17 -20.69
C GLY A 627 42.43 -1.93 -19.20
N ASN A 628 42.92 -2.98 -18.52
CA ASN A 628 43.28 -2.91 -17.09
C ASN A 628 44.29 -1.79 -16.84
N ASN A 629 44.04 -0.96 -15.83
CA ASN A 629 44.85 0.21 -15.44
C ASN A 629 44.84 1.37 -16.47
N SER A 630 43.89 1.45 -17.38
CA SER A 630 43.70 2.62 -18.25
C SER A 630 42.90 3.71 -17.54
N ASP A 631 43.22 4.97 -17.82
CA ASP A 631 42.52 6.15 -17.29
C ASP A 631 41.38 6.55 -18.24
N CYS A 632 40.36 5.69 -18.34
CA CYS A 632 39.22 5.87 -19.22
C CYS A 632 38.01 6.46 -18.51
N THR A 633 37.22 7.27 -19.24
CA THR A 633 35.95 7.83 -18.73
C THR A 633 34.86 6.74 -18.63
N GLU A 634 33.78 7.03 -17.90
CA GLU A 634 32.63 6.10 -17.77
C GLU A 634 32.01 5.82 -19.15
N GLU A 635 31.93 6.81 -20.02
CA GLU A 635 31.42 6.68 -21.38
C GLU A 635 32.28 5.73 -22.22
N GLN A 636 33.62 5.82 -22.06
CA GLN A 636 34.54 4.91 -22.74
C GLN A 636 34.44 3.47 -22.24
N HIS A 637 34.29 3.28 -20.92
CA HIS A 637 33.99 1.97 -20.34
C HIS A 637 32.61 1.43 -20.79
N GLN A 638 31.62 2.32 -20.94
CA GLN A 638 30.29 1.95 -21.39
C GLN A 638 30.28 1.32 -22.78
N LEU A 639 31.14 1.76 -23.70
CA LEU A 639 31.26 1.18 -25.04
C LEU A 639 31.68 -0.29 -25.02
N ASN A 640 32.41 -0.74 -24.00
CA ASN A 640 32.83 -2.13 -23.84
C ASN A 640 31.73 -3.02 -23.23
N ARG A 641 30.78 -2.45 -22.49
CA ARG A 641 29.65 -3.19 -21.91
C ARG A 641 28.54 -3.36 -22.95
N ARG A 642 28.74 -4.29 -23.88
CA ARG A 642 27.87 -4.48 -25.03
C ARG A 642 27.46 -5.95 -25.21
N SER A 643 26.42 -6.17 -25.98
CA SER A 643 26.04 -7.46 -26.54
C SER A 643 26.00 -7.37 -28.06
N GLU A 644 26.55 -8.39 -28.72
CA GLU A 644 26.56 -8.57 -30.17
C GLU A 644 25.68 -9.77 -30.52
N PHE A 645 25.06 -9.75 -31.70
CA PHE A 645 24.16 -10.82 -32.19
C PHE A 645 24.64 -11.29 -33.55
N ILE A 646 25.61 -12.20 -33.54
CA ILE A 646 26.33 -12.63 -34.75
C ILE A 646 25.54 -13.71 -35.47
N VAL A 647 25.26 -13.50 -36.74
CA VAL A 647 24.64 -14.49 -37.62
C VAL A 647 25.68 -15.60 -37.90
N VAL A 648 25.34 -16.83 -37.53
CA VAL A 648 26.24 -17.98 -37.71
C VAL A 648 25.77 -18.96 -38.80
N ASN A 649 24.48 -18.88 -39.15
CA ASN A 649 23.89 -19.56 -40.29
C ASN A 649 22.67 -18.80 -40.80
N GLN A 650 22.34 -18.97 -42.10
CA GLN A 650 21.20 -18.29 -42.74
C GLN A 650 20.50 -19.24 -43.72
#